data_afcd247621c30307b0b616dea8540de4
#
_entry.id   afcd247621c30307b0b616dea8540de4
#
_cell.length_a   1.000
_cell.length_b   1.000
_cell.length_c   1.000
_cell.angle_alpha   90.00
_cell.angle_beta   90.00
_cell.angle_gamma   90.00
#
_symmetry.space_group_name_H-M   'P 1'
#
loop_
_entity.id
_entity.type
_entity.pdbx_description
1 polymer ?
#
loop_
_entity_poly.entity_id
_entity_poly.type
_entity_poly.pdbx_seq_one_letter_code
_entity_poly.pdbx_strand_id
1 'polypeptide(L)'
;LAATAQTLLSPVEPLTLAYDRERLEDVGFMTCMTLVLLGNYAQTGHFGGPLAYTPYNVAVHLAGPDFGGLRYDYRRPKHPYGDKFMLAGGHCIPTCYALWMIMGEALARKYKATGDQRYYVDPHVAMLGIDALGFRRGAGALATILQENGLADHPLFAEAKGRGIRALAGHAESTDLTNDVNGGPSGIGIATAAGKAAFWDMAGASMAGPKVIAFEGEFAMTEGHAQELKTQALALQVGKRLRVMFSDNNAGIDDSLLGGVIASKYDHYSLIDQWTSYGWNVFTLPDGNDYDQVVAGLKTMEDWDPTDRRPMIVLGKTVKGYWPYARHGKIAGHQEQIIGYPSHPYAMKMNSEYFLALAKSFEDQYGVEFAGIRDGAVTNPRERLIQFKTNIDIAMSVLERNGLGDWLAERLVAIGETVKDEVKLHFDVKHDPFLDDRLRVANLPVEPQKVTVKNRISGFQKEVGITLFRKPGEVAGTRRGISEIIKWMNYVTDSRFITLAADLSESINVEHGSLWGHYDPETNPLGTRIKASIQEAGNASTAIGLVSQSASVDPEKFAGVWALSGTYGAFTPLMYTPARVWSQQNQDSKFRMGVLHILAGHSGPETAADGRTHFGIFATQVWKLFPRGQTIHLNFWDYNDVAAGYFAAAEIAARDPKVGIISIEVARPDFPVADRAKFADTDLKAAAKGFYVIRDFAPGQPQHGYIVSQGSSSTVNLVSILPRLEQAGINVKVIAAISEELFDRQPESYRNSVLPPESRYDLMVVSTGTRRVWPLRDAGPLTDAYSLTSDWDNQWLTGGLEPDVIAEAHLDKESIFAGIQRFAHARPERISQQRSQLHD
;
A
#
# COMPACT_ATOMS: atom_id res chain seq x y z
N LEU A 1 -33.45 2.90 19.96
CA LEU A 1 -34.09 3.70 18.94
C LEU A 1 -33.49 3.29 17.61
N ALA A 2 -34.08 2.26 16.99
CA ALA A 2 -33.76 1.88 15.62
C ALA A 2 -34.37 2.96 14.71
N ALA A 3 -33.55 3.94 14.33
CA ALA A 3 -33.84 4.69 13.13
C ALA A 3 -33.78 3.68 11.98
N THR A 4 -34.92 3.33 11.44
CA THR A 4 -35.03 2.60 10.19
C THR A 4 -34.27 3.41 9.15
N ALA A 5 -33.05 2.96 8.84
CA ALA A 5 -32.29 3.48 7.71
C ALA A 5 -33.14 3.16 6.47
N GLN A 6 -33.85 4.15 5.96
CA GLN A 6 -34.42 4.08 4.64
C GLN A 6 -33.25 4.04 3.66
N THR A 7 -32.85 2.84 3.30
CA THR A 7 -31.91 2.62 2.23
C THR A 7 -32.67 2.95 0.94
N LEU A 8 -32.32 4.07 0.34
CA LEU A 8 -32.92 4.46 -0.92
C LEU A 8 -32.39 3.56 -2.04
N LEU A 9 -33.11 2.48 -2.28
CA LEU A 9 -33.03 1.73 -3.53
C LEU A 9 -33.77 2.53 -4.60
N SER A 10 -33.28 3.70 -4.95
CA SER A 10 -33.87 4.44 -6.07
C SER A 10 -33.10 4.05 -7.32
N PRO A 11 -33.77 3.52 -8.36
CA PRO A 11 -33.17 3.52 -9.68
C PRO A 11 -32.79 4.97 -10.00
N VAL A 12 -31.59 5.20 -10.49
CA VAL A 12 -31.16 6.53 -10.94
C VAL A 12 -32.01 6.87 -12.16
N GLU A 13 -32.84 7.91 -12.05
CA GLU A 13 -33.63 8.35 -13.18
C GLU A 13 -32.74 8.89 -14.29
N PRO A 14 -32.98 8.55 -15.55
CA PRO A 14 -32.23 9.10 -16.68
C PRO A 14 -32.34 10.65 -16.66
N LEU A 15 -31.22 11.32 -16.50
CA LEU A 15 -31.14 12.77 -16.58
C LEU A 15 -30.93 13.19 -18.03
N THR A 16 -31.66 14.22 -18.48
CA THR A 16 -31.30 14.93 -19.70
C THR A 16 -30.13 15.84 -19.34
N LEU A 17 -28.92 15.33 -19.59
CA LEU A 17 -27.70 16.05 -19.20
C LEU A 17 -27.26 16.99 -20.31
N ALA A 18 -26.90 18.23 -19.93
CA ALA A 18 -26.31 19.19 -20.85
C ALA A 18 -24.80 18.87 -21.10
N TYR A 19 -24.51 17.63 -21.46
CA TYR A 19 -23.20 17.19 -21.91
C TYR A 19 -23.33 16.57 -23.31
N ASP A 20 -22.24 16.52 -24.02
CA ASP A 20 -22.23 16.00 -25.38
C ASP A 20 -22.07 14.46 -25.33
N ARG A 21 -23.20 13.76 -25.31
CA ARG A 21 -23.27 12.30 -25.29
C ARG A 21 -22.54 11.69 -26.49
N GLU A 22 -22.75 12.24 -27.69
CA GLU A 22 -22.14 11.71 -28.91
C GLU A 22 -20.62 11.76 -28.82
N ARG A 23 -20.06 12.84 -28.25
CA ARG A 23 -18.62 12.97 -28.00
C ARG A 23 -18.09 11.94 -27.00
N LEU A 24 -18.81 11.66 -25.94
CA LEU A 24 -18.42 10.62 -25.00
C LEU A 24 -18.47 9.23 -25.66
N GLU A 25 -19.49 8.96 -26.47
CA GLU A 25 -19.62 7.69 -27.22
C GLU A 25 -18.47 7.55 -28.24
N ASP A 26 -18.11 8.60 -28.97
CA ASP A 26 -16.97 8.60 -29.89
C ASP A 26 -15.64 8.30 -29.15
N VAL A 27 -15.36 9.00 -28.05
CA VAL A 27 -14.16 8.76 -27.22
C VAL A 27 -14.19 7.35 -26.65
N GLY A 28 -15.34 6.87 -26.21
CA GLY A 28 -15.52 5.51 -25.71
C GLY A 28 -15.23 4.44 -26.76
N PHE A 29 -15.70 4.66 -27.99
CA PHE A 29 -15.43 3.73 -29.08
C PHE A 29 -13.96 3.75 -29.49
N MET A 30 -13.33 4.92 -29.56
CA MET A 30 -11.88 5.02 -29.73
C MET A 30 -11.13 4.28 -28.62
N THR A 31 -11.58 4.40 -27.37
CA THR A 31 -10.99 3.71 -26.22
C THR A 31 -11.11 2.18 -26.37
N CYS A 32 -12.28 1.67 -26.70
CA CYS A 32 -12.49 0.23 -26.96
C CYS A 32 -11.59 -0.27 -28.10
N MET A 33 -11.50 0.46 -29.20
CA MET A 33 -10.69 0.04 -30.36
C MET A 33 -9.20 0.08 -30.05
N THR A 34 -8.72 1.14 -29.38
CA THR A 34 -7.33 1.26 -28.95
C THR A 34 -6.96 0.11 -28.00
N LEU A 35 -7.84 -0.22 -27.06
CA LEU A 35 -7.65 -1.34 -26.14
C LEU A 35 -7.54 -2.67 -26.90
N VAL A 36 -8.41 -2.91 -27.89
CA VAL A 36 -8.36 -4.15 -28.69
C VAL A 36 -7.08 -4.22 -29.55
N LEU A 37 -6.61 -3.08 -30.06
CA LEU A 37 -5.31 -2.99 -30.75
C LEU A 37 -4.15 -3.36 -29.80
N LEU A 38 -4.16 -2.91 -28.55
CA LEU A 38 -3.16 -3.31 -27.53
C LEU A 38 -3.12 -4.83 -27.37
N GLY A 39 -4.29 -5.46 -27.26
CA GLY A 39 -4.40 -6.92 -27.17
C GLY A 39 -3.94 -7.66 -28.41
N ASN A 40 -4.31 -7.17 -29.58
CA ASN A 40 -3.92 -7.75 -30.84
C ASN A 40 -2.39 -7.73 -31.04
N TYR A 41 -1.75 -6.66 -30.57
CA TYR A 41 -0.27 -6.54 -30.58
C TYR A 41 0.39 -7.42 -29.51
N ALA A 42 -0.05 -7.28 -28.26
CA ALA A 42 0.62 -7.93 -27.12
C ALA A 42 0.33 -9.43 -27.02
N GLN A 43 -0.80 -9.89 -27.58
CA GLN A 43 -1.32 -11.27 -27.49
C GLN A 43 -1.43 -11.77 -26.04
N THR A 44 -1.64 -10.85 -25.11
CA THR A 44 -1.81 -11.11 -23.68
C THR A 44 -2.53 -9.95 -23.02
N GLY A 45 -3.17 -10.18 -21.90
CA GLY A 45 -3.81 -9.16 -21.11
C GLY A 45 -5.25 -9.48 -20.73
N HIS A 46 -5.83 -8.59 -19.94
CA HIS A 46 -7.23 -8.62 -19.56
C HIS A 46 -8.01 -7.68 -20.49
N PHE A 47 -9.14 -8.11 -21.02
CA PHE A 47 -9.92 -7.29 -21.95
C PHE A 47 -11.42 -7.26 -21.66
N GLY A 48 -12.00 -8.34 -21.16
CA GLY A 48 -13.43 -8.41 -20.88
C GLY A 48 -13.89 -7.39 -19.83
N GLY A 49 -13.22 -7.37 -18.70
CA GLY A 49 -13.42 -6.38 -17.64
C GLY A 49 -13.12 -4.95 -18.11
N PRO A 50 -11.93 -4.67 -18.66
CA PRO A 50 -11.59 -3.36 -19.21
C PRO A 50 -12.60 -2.79 -20.19
N LEU A 51 -13.12 -3.59 -21.10
CA LEU A 51 -14.17 -3.17 -22.04
C LEU A 51 -15.49 -2.82 -21.31
N ALA A 52 -15.88 -3.65 -20.33
CA ALA A 52 -17.06 -3.38 -19.50
C ALA A 52 -16.94 -2.06 -18.72
N TYR A 53 -15.72 -1.69 -18.29
CA TYR A 53 -15.43 -0.45 -17.57
C TYR A 53 -15.34 0.79 -18.47
N THR A 54 -15.22 0.64 -19.78
CA THR A 54 -14.95 1.79 -20.67
C THR A 54 -15.96 2.92 -20.50
N PRO A 55 -17.28 2.73 -20.47
CA PRO A 55 -18.23 3.83 -20.27
C PRO A 55 -18.05 4.53 -18.93
N TYR A 56 -17.80 3.80 -17.83
CA TYR A 56 -17.48 4.39 -16.54
C TYR A 56 -16.22 5.24 -16.61
N ASN A 57 -15.14 4.68 -17.16
CA ASN A 57 -13.86 5.34 -17.26
C ASN A 57 -13.95 6.66 -18.04
N VAL A 58 -14.60 6.63 -19.18
CA VAL A 58 -14.83 7.83 -20.02
C VAL A 58 -15.70 8.86 -19.29
N ALA A 59 -16.81 8.44 -18.70
CA ALA A 59 -17.70 9.35 -17.98
C ALA A 59 -17.01 10.00 -16.78
N VAL A 60 -16.30 9.22 -15.97
CA VAL A 60 -15.58 9.74 -14.79
C VAL A 60 -14.54 10.78 -15.17
N HIS A 61 -13.82 10.57 -16.26
CA HIS A 61 -12.78 11.52 -16.70
C HIS A 61 -13.30 12.71 -17.49
N LEU A 62 -14.43 12.57 -18.20
CA LEU A 62 -14.87 13.58 -19.17
C LEU A 62 -16.22 14.24 -18.87
N ALA A 63 -17.07 13.68 -18.01
CA ALA A 63 -18.33 14.34 -17.65
C ALA A 63 -18.09 15.70 -16.96
N GLY A 64 -16.98 15.83 -16.25
CA GLY A 64 -16.63 17.02 -15.50
C GLY A 64 -17.24 17.04 -14.08
N PRO A 65 -16.70 17.89 -13.19
CA PRO A 65 -17.07 17.90 -11.78
C PRO A 65 -18.53 18.29 -11.51
N ASP A 66 -19.15 19.12 -12.37
CA ASP A 66 -20.55 19.51 -12.24
C ASP A 66 -21.52 18.32 -12.43
N PHE A 67 -21.07 17.28 -13.13
CA PHE A 67 -21.78 16.01 -13.31
C PHE A 67 -21.24 14.89 -12.42
N GLY A 68 -20.44 15.22 -11.41
CA GLY A 68 -19.89 14.23 -10.50
C GLY A 68 -18.63 13.52 -11.00
N GLY A 69 -18.15 13.83 -12.19
CA GLY A 69 -16.86 13.37 -12.72
C GLY A 69 -15.68 13.92 -11.93
N LEU A 70 -14.48 13.47 -12.29
CA LEU A 70 -13.24 13.90 -11.64
C LEU A 70 -12.96 15.39 -11.88
N ARG A 71 -12.50 16.05 -10.83
CA ARG A 71 -11.85 17.36 -10.88
C ARG A 71 -10.35 17.11 -10.86
N TYR A 72 -9.73 17.13 -12.02
CA TYR A 72 -8.30 16.85 -12.21
C TYR A 72 -7.73 17.68 -13.37
N ASP A 73 -6.42 17.82 -13.41
CA ASP A 73 -5.74 18.45 -14.53
C ASP A 73 -4.84 17.41 -15.21
N TYR A 74 -5.13 17.03 -16.45
CA TYR A 74 -4.33 16.08 -17.21
C TYR A 74 -2.87 16.54 -17.37
N ARG A 75 -2.63 17.84 -17.40
CA ARG A 75 -1.30 18.46 -17.50
C ARG A 75 -0.50 18.31 -16.20
N ARG A 76 -1.21 18.14 -15.07
CA ARG A 76 -0.68 17.99 -13.71
C ARG A 76 -1.44 16.88 -12.96
N PRO A 77 -1.36 15.62 -13.43
CA PRO A 77 -2.27 14.55 -13.00
C PRO A 77 -2.15 14.16 -11.52
N LYS A 78 -1.04 14.53 -10.89
CA LYS A 78 -0.80 14.30 -9.46
C LYS A 78 -0.96 15.57 -8.61
N HIS A 79 -1.73 16.54 -9.08
CA HIS A 79 -1.99 17.75 -8.29
C HIS A 79 -2.61 17.39 -6.95
N PRO A 80 -2.06 17.86 -5.79
CA PRO A 80 -2.50 17.42 -4.47
C PRO A 80 -3.98 17.70 -4.21
N TYR A 81 -4.52 18.80 -4.72
CA TYR A 81 -5.91 19.22 -4.52
C TYR A 81 -6.88 18.76 -5.62
N GLY A 82 -6.43 17.98 -6.58
CA GLY A 82 -7.31 17.25 -7.49
C GLY A 82 -8.02 16.09 -6.79
N ASP A 83 -9.15 15.66 -7.36
CA ASP A 83 -9.82 14.45 -6.92
C ASP A 83 -8.92 13.22 -7.11
N LYS A 84 -9.17 12.16 -6.35
CA LYS A 84 -8.39 10.93 -6.38
C LYS A 84 -9.16 9.86 -7.13
N PHE A 85 -8.58 9.38 -8.23
CA PHE A 85 -9.08 8.24 -8.95
C PHE A 85 -8.37 6.97 -8.51
N MET A 86 -9.11 5.94 -8.18
CA MET A 86 -8.56 4.66 -7.70
C MET A 86 -9.13 3.51 -8.51
N LEU A 87 -8.33 3.00 -9.44
CA LEU A 87 -8.68 1.79 -10.18
C LEU A 87 -8.33 0.56 -9.34
N ALA A 88 -9.22 0.22 -8.40
CA ALA A 88 -9.01 -0.90 -7.48
C ALA A 88 -9.07 -2.24 -8.23
N GLY A 89 -9.96 -2.39 -9.18
CA GLY A 89 -9.94 -3.48 -10.16
C GLY A 89 -8.75 -3.33 -11.11
N GLY A 90 -7.53 -3.47 -10.61
CA GLY A 90 -6.28 -3.09 -11.27
C GLY A 90 -6.03 -3.74 -12.63
N HIS A 91 -6.58 -4.92 -12.86
CA HIS A 91 -6.52 -5.60 -14.17
C HIS A 91 -7.25 -4.82 -15.28
N CYS A 92 -8.10 -3.85 -14.93
CA CYS A 92 -8.80 -3.00 -15.88
C CYS A 92 -7.99 -1.79 -16.39
N ILE A 93 -6.74 -1.63 -15.96
CA ILE A 93 -5.87 -0.50 -16.37
C ILE A 93 -5.73 -0.29 -17.88
N PRO A 94 -5.78 -1.33 -18.75
CA PRO A 94 -5.66 -1.09 -20.20
C PRO A 94 -6.70 -0.15 -20.79
N THR A 95 -7.91 -0.08 -20.22
CA THR A 95 -8.91 0.91 -20.69
C THR A 95 -8.50 2.35 -20.31
N CYS A 96 -7.82 2.54 -19.16
CA CYS A 96 -7.29 3.83 -18.78
C CYS A 96 -6.13 4.24 -19.70
N TYR A 97 -5.21 3.34 -19.99
CA TYR A 97 -4.12 3.62 -20.94
C TYR A 97 -4.66 4.08 -22.29
N ALA A 98 -5.65 3.35 -22.84
CA ALA A 98 -6.27 3.70 -24.09
C ALA A 98 -6.90 5.12 -24.05
N LEU A 99 -7.66 5.43 -23.00
CA LEU A 99 -8.29 6.73 -22.82
C LEU A 99 -7.23 7.84 -22.63
N TRP A 100 -6.22 7.61 -21.80
CA TRP A 100 -5.18 8.61 -21.54
C TRP A 100 -4.32 8.91 -22.77
N MET A 101 -4.09 7.93 -23.66
CA MET A 101 -3.44 8.18 -24.96
C MET A 101 -4.30 9.08 -25.84
N ILE A 102 -5.59 8.82 -25.95
CA ILE A 102 -6.54 9.63 -26.71
C ILE A 102 -6.56 11.08 -26.20
N MET A 103 -6.60 11.27 -24.90
CA MET A 103 -6.55 12.58 -24.25
C MET A 103 -5.23 13.31 -24.54
N GLY A 104 -4.11 12.61 -24.38
CA GLY A 104 -2.78 13.17 -24.65
C GLY A 104 -2.60 13.58 -26.11
N GLU A 105 -3.06 12.74 -27.05
CA GLU A 105 -3.06 13.04 -28.48
C GLU A 105 -3.91 14.26 -28.81
N ALA A 106 -5.10 14.40 -28.22
CA ALA A 106 -5.95 15.57 -28.46
C ALA A 106 -5.26 16.87 -28.01
N LEU A 107 -4.68 16.89 -26.81
CA LEU A 107 -3.93 18.04 -26.29
C LEU A 107 -2.70 18.35 -27.14
N ALA A 108 -1.90 17.33 -27.49
CA ALA A 108 -0.69 17.51 -28.29
C ALA A 108 -1.00 18.06 -29.70
N ARG A 109 -2.04 17.54 -30.36
CA ARG A 109 -2.50 18.03 -31.69
C ARG A 109 -3.00 19.47 -31.61
N LYS A 110 -3.81 19.81 -30.63
CA LYS A 110 -4.32 21.18 -30.43
C LYS A 110 -3.17 22.16 -30.14
N TYR A 111 -2.24 21.79 -29.27
CA TYR A 111 -1.04 22.58 -29.01
C TYR A 111 -0.20 22.80 -30.27
N LYS A 112 0.06 21.73 -31.04
CA LYS A 112 0.80 21.82 -32.31
C LYS A 112 0.12 22.74 -33.33
N ALA A 113 -1.21 22.70 -33.38
CA ALA A 113 -1.99 23.53 -34.33
C ALA A 113 -2.06 25.00 -33.92
N THR A 114 -2.10 25.32 -32.65
CA THR A 114 -2.41 26.65 -32.14
C THR A 114 -1.23 27.38 -31.49
N GLY A 115 -0.25 26.63 -30.94
CA GLY A 115 0.81 27.17 -30.09
C GLY A 115 0.32 27.65 -28.71
N ASP A 116 -0.97 27.45 -28.38
CA ASP A 116 -1.56 27.92 -27.14
C ASP A 116 -1.11 27.06 -25.94
N GLN A 117 -0.43 27.68 -24.98
CA GLN A 117 0.17 27.03 -23.81
C GLN A 117 -0.85 26.35 -22.90
N ARG A 118 -2.12 26.68 -22.97
CA ARG A 118 -3.18 26.00 -22.22
C ARG A 118 -3.28 24.50 -22.57
N TYR A 119 -2.91 24.15 -23.80
CA TYR A 119 -2.93 22.77 -24.30
C TYR A 119 -1.59 22.05 -24.17
N TYR A 120 -0.55 22.76 -23.72
CA TYR A 120 0.76 22.14 -23.54
C TYR A 120 0.76 21.13 -22.40
N VAL A 121 1.28 19.95 -22.68
CA VAL A 121 1.58 18.91 -21.69
C VAL A 121 3.05 18.54 -21.84
N ASP A 122 3.77 18.47 -20.72
CA ASP A 122 5.15 17.97 -20.73
C ASP A 122 5.18 16.58 -21.40
N PRO A 123 6.02 16.34 -22.41
CA PRO A 123 6.13 15.05 -23.08
C PRO A 123 6.41 13.86 -22.11
N HIS A 124 7.05 14.11 -20.99
CA HIS A 124 7.28 13.09 -19.96
C HIS A 124 6.05 12.85 -19.07
N VAL A 125 5.05 13.72 -19.09
CA VAL A 125 3.75 13.55 -18.41
C VAL A 125 2.73 12.98 -19.39
N ALA A 126 2.65 13.48 -20.61
CA ALA A 126 1.68 13.04 -21.61
C ALA A 126 1.81 11.53 -21.91
N MET A 127 0.68 10.83 -22.00
CA MET A 127 0.62 9.49 -22.59
C MET A 127 0.15 9.65 -24.03
N LEU A 128 0.92 9.12 -24.96
CA LEU A 128 0.70 9.29 -26.41
C LEU A 128 0.57 7.91 -27.09
N GLY A 129 0.11 7.88 -28.33
CA GLY A 129 -0.05 6.65 -29.09
C GLY A 129 1.21 5.80 -29.21
N ILE A 130 2.41 6.40 -29.16
CA ILE A 130 3.68 5.67 -29.15
C ILE A 130 3.85 4.80 -27.89
N ASP A 131 3.26 5.18 -26.76
CA ASP A 131 3.37 4.43 -25.50
C ASP A 131 2.60 3.10 -25.55
N ALA A 132 1.70 2.91 -26.49
CA ALA A 132 1.04 1.64 -26.74
C ALA A 132 2.01 0.47 -26.95
N LEU A 133 3.20 0.75 -27.51
CA LEU A 133 4.28 -0.22 -27.70
C LEU A 133 4.79 -0.80 -26.37
N GLY A 134 4.62 -0.05 -25.29
CA GLY A 134 5.06 -0.43 -23.95
C GLY A 134 4.11 -1.36 -23.19
N PHE A 135 2.95 -1.69 -23.76
CA PHE A 135 1.97 -2.51 -23.07
C PHE A 135 2.53 -3.91 -22.73
N ARG A 136 2.54 -4.21 -21.43
CA ARG A 136 3.13 -5.44 -20.85
C ARG A 136 4.59 -5.68 -21.21
N ARG A 137 5.37 -4.60 -21.32
CA ARG A 137 6.80 -4.66 -21.57
C ARG A 137 7.58 -3.97 -20.47
N GLY A 138 8.71 -4.59 -20.09
CA GLY A 138 9.61 -3.99 -19.11
C GLY A 138 10.43 -2.84 -19.69
N ALA A 139 10.74 -1.86 -18.86
CA ALA A 139 11.47 -0.64 -19.26
C ALA A 139 12.82 -0.94 -19.92
N GLY A 140 13.56 -1.97 -19.46
CA GLY A 140 14.83 -2.37 -20.07
C GLY A 140 14.69 -2.82 -21.53
N ALA A 141 13.64 -3.59 -21.84
CA ALA A 141 13.37 -4.02 -23.22
C ALA A 141 12.92 -2.85 -24.11
N LEU A 142 12.20 -1.88 -23.54
CA LEU A 142 11.74 -0.69 -24.29
C LEU A 142 12.87 0.28 -24.62
N ALA A 143 13.91 0.34 -23.80
CA ALA A 143 15.05 1.21 -24.04
C ALA A 143 15.79 0.89 -25.35
N THR A 144 15.75 -0.37 -25.80
CA THR A 144 16.47 -0.86 -26.99
C THR A 144 15.56 -1.32 -28.14
N ILE A 145 14.25 -1.46 -27.90
CA ILE A 145 13.32 -2.10 -28.86
C ILE A 145 13.37 -1.51 -30.27
N LEU A 146 13.44 -0.19 -30.40
CA LEU A 146 13.50 0.45 -31.71
C LEU A 146 14.86 0.27 -32.37
N GLN A 147 15.95 0.32 -31.60
CA GLN A 147 17.30 0.11 -32.10
C GLN A 147 17.50 -1.33 -32.59
N GLU A 148 17.11 -2.31 -31.78
CA GLU A 148 17.23 -3.73 -32.11
C GLU A 148 16.44 -4.14 -33.33
N ASN A 149 15.35 -3.41 -33.63
CA ASN A 149 14.55 -3.64 -34.83
C ASN A 149 14.88 -2.68 -36.00
N GLY A 150 15.95 -1.89 -35.89
CA GLY A 150 16.35 -0.94 -36.94
C GLY A 150 15.32 0.17 -37.21
N LEU A 151 14.62 0.61 -36.21
CA LEU A 151 13.54 1.59 -36.26
C LEU A 151 13.86 2.90 -35.53
N ALA A 152 15.04 3.05 -34.95
CA ALA A 152 15.40 4.23 -34.15
C ALA A 152 15.30 5.56 -34.88
N ASP A 153 15.57 5.55 -36.19
CA ASP A 153 15.47 6.73 -37.08
C ASP A 153 14.26 6.69 -38.02
N HIS A 154 13.39 5.73 -37.86
CA HIS A 154 12.20 5.62 -38.70
C HIS A 154 11.19 6.72 -38.34
N PRO A 155 10.63 7.50 -39.33
CA PRO A 155 9.75 8.64 -39.07
C PRO A 155 8.54 8.32 -38.22
N LEU A 156 7.97 7.12 -38.35
CA LEU A 156 6.82 6.65 -37.59
C LEU A 156 7.06 6.64 -36.07
N PHE A 157 8.31 6.58 -35.62
CA PHE A 157 8.70 6.52 -34.21
C PHE A 157 9.43 7.80 -33.74
N ALA A 158 9.32 8.89 -34.50
CA ALA A 158 9.99 10.13 -34.18
C ALA A 158 9.63 10.68 -32.80
N GLU A 159 8.39 10.45 -32.34
CA GLU A 159 7.91 10.85 -31.01
C GLU A 159 8.69 10.20 -29.87
N ALA A 160 9.27 9.01 -30.09
CA ALA A 160 10.07 8.32 -29.06
C ALA A 160 11.43 9.00 -28.84
N LYS A 161 11.90 9.84 -29.79
CA LYS A 161 13.20 10.51 -29.64
C LYS A 161 13.16 11.52 -28.49
N GLY A 162 14.05 11.33 -27.52
CA GLY A 162 14.21 12.20 -26.36
C GLY A 162 13.28 11.92 -25.19
N ARG A 163 12.05 11.39 -25.42
CA ARG A 163 11.13 11.02 -24.33
C ARG A 163 11.13 9.54 -23.98
N GLY A 164 11.50 8.70 -24.91
CA GLY A 164 11.38 7.24 -24.79
C GLY A 164 9.94 6.73 -24.96
N ILE A 165 9.74 5.45 -24.65
CA ILE A 165 8.46 4.73 -24.65
C ILE A 165 8.17 4.33 -23.21
N ARG A 166 6.97 4.62 -22.71
CA ARG A 166 6.54 4.24 -21.38
C ARG A 166 6.34 2.74 -21.24
N ALA A 167 6.82 2.14 -20.17
CA ALA A 167 6.38 0.82 -19.75
C ALA A 167 4.94 0.93 -19.20
N LEU A 168 4.04 0.10 -19.73
CA LEU A 168 2.65 0.04 -19.30
C LEU A 168 2.39 -1.33 -18.68
N ALA A 169 2.22 -1.35 -17.36
CA ALA A 169 2.01 -2.56 -16.58
C ALA A 169 0.66 -3.23 -16.92
N GLY A 170 0.52 -4.51 -16.60
CA GLY A 170 -0.74 -5.23 -16.81
C GLY A 170 -1.78 -4.97 -15.71
N HIS A 171 -1.39 -4.31 -14.62
CA HIS A 171 -2.25 -3.92 -13.50
C HIS A 171 -1.95 -2.47 -13.11
N ALA A 172 -2.94 -1.82 -12.51
CA ALA A 172 -2.86 -0.42 -12.15
C ALA A 172 -1.75 -0.14 -11.14
N GLU A 173 -0.97 0.90 -11.41
CA GLU A 173 0.06 1.43 -10.53
C GLU A 173 -0.21 2.90 -10.19
N SER A 174 0.20 3.33 -9.00
CA SER A 174 -0.01 4.72 -8.56
C SER A 174 0.86 5.73 -9.32
N THR A 175 1.81 5.26 -10.11
CA THR A 175 2.61 6.06 -11.03
C THR A 175 1.89 6.37 -12.34
N ASP A 176 0.80 5.66 -12.63
CA ASP A 176 -0.03 5.91 -13.81
C ASP A 176 -0.80 7.24 -13.64
N LEU A 177 -0.94 8.00 -14.70
CA LEU A 177 -1.47 9.36 -14.75
C LEU A 177 -2.41 9.76 -13.59
N THR A 178 -3.71 9.52 -13.73
CA THR A 178 -4.69 9.91 -12.70
C THR A 178 -4.88 8.85 -11.62
N ASN A 179 -4.40 7.60 -11.83
CA ASN A 179 -4.60 6.53 -10.88
C ASN A 179 -3.74 6.70 -9.63
N ASP A 180 -4.32 6.47 -8.45
CA ASP A 180 -3.73 6.81 -7.16
C ASP A 180 -3.60 5.59 -6.24
N VAL A 181 -3.56 4.38 -6.81
CA VAL A 181 -3.42 3.11 -6.07
C VAL A 181 -2.70 2.05 -6.90
N ASN A 182 -1.96 1.16 -6.24
CA ASN A 182 -1.49 -0.07 -6.87
C ASN A 182 -2.56 -1.16 -6.71
N GLY A 183 -3.08 -1.65 -7.83
CA GLY A 183 -4.21 -2.58 -7.90
C GLY A 183 -3.81 -3.95 -8.42
N GLY A 184 -3.01 -4.73 -7.69
CA GLY A 184 -2.63 -6.10 -8.07
C GLY A 184 -3.52 -7.15 -7.40
N PRO A 185 -3.41 -7.37 -6.08
CA PRO A 185 -4.29 -8.27 -5.36
C PRO A 185 -5.71 -7.71 -5.29
N SER A 186 -6.71 -8.52 -5.65
CA SER A 186 -8.12 -8.13 -5.57
C SER A 186 -8.49 -7.69 -4.15
N GLY A 187 -9.36 -6.69 -4.03
CA GLY A 187 -9.88 -6.19 -2.77
C GLY A 187 -8.96 -5.21 -2.02
N ILE A 188 -7.64 -5.24 -2.21
CA ILE A 188 -6.72 -4.36 -1.50
C ILE A 188 -6.90 -2.90 -1.94
N GLY A 189 -6.98 -2.66 -3.24
CA GLY A 189 -7.13 -1.31 -3.79
C GLY A 189 -8.37 -0.60 -3.24
N ILE A 190 -9.50 -1.28 -3.24
CA ILE A 190 -10.76 -0.70 -2.75
C ILE A 190 -10.73 -0.47 -1.23
N ALA A 191 -10.08 -1.33 -0.46
CA ALA A 191 -9.97 -1.19 0.99
C ALA A 191 -9.15 0.05 1.41
N THR A 192 -8.24 0.54 0.55
CA THR A 192 -7.47 1.77 0.83
C THR A 192 -8.29 3.05 0.62
N ALA A 193 -9.39 2.98 -0.13
CA ALA A 193 -10.18 4.14 -0.52
C ALA A 193 -10.79 4.90 0.67
N ALA A 194 -11.20 4.17 1.72
CA ALA A 194 -11.75 4.77 2.93
C ALA A 194 -10.73 5.67 3.64
N GLY A 195 -9.50 5.19 3.82
CA GLY A 195 -8.43 6.00 4.42
C GLY A 195 -8.05 7.19 3.56
N LYS A 196 -8.05 7.01 2.23
CA LYS A 196 -7.77 8.09 1.29
C LYS A 196 -8.81 9.20 1.37
N ALA A 197 -10.08 8.85 1.52
CA ALA A 197 -11.17 9.82 1.74
C ALA A 197 -11.09 10.47 3.13
N ALA A 198 -10.86 9.68 4.18
CA ALA A 198 -10.80 10.16 5.56
C ALA A 198 -9.68 11.18 5.80
N PHE A 199 -8.56 11.07 5.10
CA PHE A 199 -7.47 12.05 5.21
C PHE A 199 -7.96 13.48 5.02
N TRP A 200 -8.81 13.75 4.03
CA TRP A 200 -9.29 15.09 3.73
C TRP A 200 -10.23 15.63 4.80
N ASP A 201 -11.06 14.76 5.40
CA ASP A 201 -11.88 15.14 6.53
C ASP A 201 -11.02 15.44 7.77
N MET A 202 -10.05 14.58 8.07
CA MET A 202 -9.07 14.78 9.16
C MET A 202 -8.23 16.04 8.97
N ALA A 203 -7.91 16.39 7.73
CA ALA A 203 -7.20 17.61 7.40
C ALA A 203 -8.11 18.86 7.43
N GLY A 204 -9.42 18.69 7.57
CA GLY A 204 -10.40 19.77 7.67
C GLY A 204 -10.88 20.34 6.34
N ALA A 205 -10.71 19.59 5.25
CA ALA A 205 -11.28 19.98 3.97
C ALA A 205 -12.82 19.94 4.01
N SER A 206 -13.47 20.95 3.44
CA SER A 206 -14.94 20.92 3.26
C SER A 206 -15.36 19.78 2.33
N MET A 207 -16.63 19.37 2.34
CA MET A 207 -17.16 18.34 1.43
C MET A 207 -17.05 18.72 -0.05
N ALA A 208 -16.86 20.00 -0.38
CA ALA A 208 -16.53 20.48 -1.73
C ALA A 208 -15.03 20.36 -2.08
N GLY A 209 -14.20 19.89 -1.15
CA GLY A 209 -12.77 19.59 -1.38
C GLY A 209 -12.57 18.31 -2.19
N PRO A 210 -11.34 17.79 -2.24
CA PRO A 210 -11.02 16.59 -3.00
C PRO A 210 -11.88 15.40 -2.57
N LYS A 211 -12.38 14.67 -3.56
CA LYS A 211 -13.12 13.41 -3.39
C LYS A 211 -12.33 12.23 -3.90
N VAL A 212 -12.75 11.03 -3.52
CA VAL A 212 -12.17 9.76 -3.96
C VAL A 212 -13.22 9.03 -4.78
N ILE A 213 -12.91 8.72 -6.04
CA ILE A 213 -13.71 7.87 -6.89
C ILE A 213 -12.94 6.57 -7.11
N ALA A 214 -13.52 5.46 -6.64
CA ALA A 214 -12.91 4.14 -6.72
C ALA A 214 -13.72 3.23 -7.64
N PHE A 215 -13.02 2.45 -8.47
CA PHE A 215 -13.61 1.43 -9.34
C PHE A 215 -13.31 0.04 -8.83
N GLU A 216 -14.34 -0.81 -8.79
CA GLU A 216 -14.18 -2.22 -8.46
C GLU A 216 -15.19 -3.08 -9.20
N GLY A 217 -14.97 -4.40 -9.25
CA GLY A 217 -15.86 -5.40 -9.82
C GLY A 217 -16.44 -6.31 -8.75
N GLU A 218 -17.55 -6.97 -9.09
CA GLU A 218 -18.30 -7.84 -8.18
C GLU A 218 -17.47 -9.02 -7.67
N PHE A 219 -16.56 -9.54 -8.50
CA PHE A 219 -15.75 -10.69 -8.11
C PHE A 219 -14.77 -10.37 -6.98
N ALA A 220 -14.24 -9.15 -6.94
CA ALA A 220 -13.37 -8.71 -5.86
C ALA A 220 -14.06 -8.67 -4.48
N MET A 221 -15.41 -8.66 -4.47
CA MET A 221 -16.19 -8.71 -3.22
C MET A 221 -16.16 -10.07 -2.54
N THR A 222 -15.59 -11.09 -3.17
CA THR A 222 -15.33 -12.38 -2.52
C THR A 222 -14.07 -12.34 -1.63
N GLU A 223 -13.22 -11.34 -1.80
CA GLU A 223 -12.05 -11.12 -0.97
C GLU A 223 -12.39 -10.50 0.39
N GLY A 224 -11.79 -11.04 1.46
CA GLY A 224 -12.02 -10.55 2.81
C GLY A 224 -11.69 -9.06 2.98
N HIS A 225 -10.63 -8.57 2.35
CA HIS A 225 -10.23 -7.17 2.39
C HIS A 225 -11.31 -6.22 1.85
N ALA A 226 -11.98 -6.62 0.77
CA ALA A 226 -13.09 -5.85 0.20
C ALA A 226 -14.31 -5.84 1.12
N GLN A 227 -14.56 -6.93 1.86
CA GLN A 227 -15.63 -6.96 2.87
C GLN A 227 -15.35 -6.01 4.03
N GLU A 228 -14.08 -5.89 4.44
CA GLU A 228 -13.68 -5.02 5.54
C GLU A 228 -13.89 -3.53 5.22
N LEU A 229 -13.82 -3.11 3.94
CA LEU A 229 -14.15 -1.73 3.53
C LEU A 229 -15.55 -1.30 3.99
N LYS A 230 -16.53 -2.20 3.97
CA LYS A 230 -17.92 -1.87 4.27
C LYS A 230 -18.09 -1.28 5.66
N THR A 231 -17.38 -1.83 6.65
CA THR A 231 -17.38 -1.33 8.02
C THR A 231 -16.43 -0.17 8.22
N GLN A 232 -15.24 -0.19 7.59
CA GLN A 232 -14.24 0.86 7.73
C GLN A 232 -14.73 2.23 7.23
N ALA A 233 -15.33 2.27 6.06
CA ALA A 233 -15.84 3.53 5.50
C ALA A 233 -16.95 4.15 6.34
N LEU A 234 -17.80 3.32 6.97
CA LEU A 234 -18.82 3.78 7.91
C LEU A 234 -18.20 4.30 9.21
N ALA A 235 -17.24 3.56 9.78
CA ALA A 235 -16.56 3.97 11.00
C ALA A 235 -15.82 5.31 10.83
N LEU A 236 -15.33 5.59 9.63
CA LEU A 236 -14.66 6.84 9.26
C LEU A 236 -15.62 7.96 8.89
N GLN A 237 -16.91 7.65 8.68
CA GLN A 237 -17.96 8.61 8.34
C GLN A 237 -17.59 9.51 7.14
N VAL A 238 -17.04 8.90 6.08
CA VAL A 238 -16.47 9.64 4.95
C VAL A 238 -17.51 10.28 4.04
N GLY A 239 -18.79 9.89 4.14
CA GLY A 239 -19.90 10.47 3.37
C GLY A 239 -19.67 10.42 1.86
N LYS A 240 -20.18 11.42 1.15
CA LYS A 240 -20.03 11.54 -0.30
C LYS A 240 -18.59 11.83 -0.79
N ARG A 241 -17.64 11.94 0.13
CA ARG A 241 -16.23 12.05 -0.24
C ARG A 241 -15.70 10.75 -0.85
N LEU A 242 -16.20 9.59 -0.38
CA LEU A 242 -15.92 8.30 -1.01
C LEU A 242 -17.09 7.89 -1.91
N ARG A 243 -16.80 7.68 -3.17
CA ARG A 243 -17.73 7.24 -4.21
C ARG A 243 -17.19 5.98 -4.87
N VAL A 244 -17.92 4.90 -4.74
CA VAL A 244 -17.54 3.64 -5.36
C VAL A 244 -18.39 3.42 -6.61
N MET A 245 -17.72 3.25 -7.75
CA MET A 245 -18.34 2.85 -9.01
C MET A 245 -18.09 1.35 -9.19
N PHE A 246 -19.15 0.58 -9.26
CA PHE A 246 -19.08 -0.86 -9.20
C PHE A 246 -19.61 -1.48 -10.48
N SER A 247 -18.81 -2.31 -11.13
CA SER A 247 -19.22 -3.03 -12.33
C SER A 247 -19.65 -4.43 -11.94
N ASP A 248 -20.93 -4.73 -12.16
CA ASP A 248 -21.52 -6.07 -11.99
C ASP A 248 -21.77 -6.68 -13.37
N ASN A 249 -20.80 -7.44 -13.87
CA ASN A 249 -20.93 -8.14 -15.14
C ASN A 249 -21.23 -9.64 -14.97
N ASN A 250 -21.40 -10.11 -13.74
CA ASN A 250 -21.69 -11.47 -13.35
C ASN A 250 -20.71 -12.50 -13.95
N ALA A 251 -19.43 -12.15 -14.06
CA ALA A 251 -18.43 -13.02 -14.67
C ALA A 251 -17.04 -12.87 -14.07
N GLY A 252 -16.50 -13.97 -13.56
CA GLY A 252 -15.10 -14.12 -13.18
C GLY A 252 -14.20 -14.58 -14.33
N ILE A 253 -13.05 -15.16 -13.99
CA ILE A 253 -12.16 -15.81 -14.95
C ILE A 253 -12.64 -17.25 -15.23
N ASP A 254 -12.98 -17.99 -14.19
CA ASP A 254 -13.30 -19.41 -14.27
C ASP A 254 -14.78 -19.65 -14.55
N ASP A 255 -15.67 -18.83 -14.00
CA ASP A 255 -17.11 -18.96 -14.19
C ASP A 255 -17.81 -17.60 -13.97
N SER A 256 -19.11 -17.56 -14.30
CA SER A 256 -19.96 -16.51 -13.78
C SER A 256 -19.97 -16.64 -12.26
N LEU A 257 -19.69 -15.54 -11.60
CA LEU A 257 -19.58 -15.47 -10.18
C LEU A 257 -20.64 -16.31 -9.48
N LEU A 258 -20.92 -16.00 -8.36
CA LEU A 258 -22.02 -16.50 -7.55
C LEU A 258 -23.33 -16.68 -8.31
N GLY A 259 -23.39 -16.12 -9.51
CA GLY A 259 -24.37 -16.44 -10.53
C GLY A 259 -24.27 -17.85 -11.14
N GLY A 260 -23.11 -18.50 -11.12
CA GLY A 260 -22.95 -19.85 -11.62
C GLY A 260 -23.65 -20.91 -10.77
N VAL A 261 -22.87 -21.83 -10.25
CA VAL A 261 -23.45 -22.96 -9.49
C VAL A 261 -24.10 -22.52 -8.17
N ILE A 262 -23.58 -21.50 -7.52
CA ILE A 262 -24.10 -21.06 -6.22
C ILE A 262 -25.42 -20.31 -6.37
N ALA A 263 -25.51 -19.32 -7.21
CA ALA A 263 -26.74 -18.53 -7.37
C ALA A 263 -27.85 -19.34 -8.05
N SER A 264 -27.56 -20.31 -8.91
CA SER A 264 -28.56 -21.20 -9.47
C SER A 264 -29.16 -22.17 -8.44
N LYS A 265 -28.46 -22.45 -7.35
CA LYS A 265 -28.91 -23.35 -6.28
C LYS A 265 -29.36 -22.63 -5.01
N TYR A 266 -28.83 -21.46 -4.75
CA TYR A 266 -29.00 -20.70 -3.51
C TYR A 266 -29.37 -19.26 -3.84
N ASP A 267 -30.60 -19.05 -4.12
CA ASP A 267 -31.29 -17.88 -4.68
C ASP A 267 -31.14 -16.55 -3.88
N HIS A 268 -30.13 -16.42 -3.02
CA HIS A 268 -30.09 -15.34 -2.02
C HIS A 268 -28.84 -14.45 -2.08
N TYR A 269 -27.99 -14.55 -3.11
CA TYR A 269 -26.84 -13.64 -3.22
C TYR A 269 -27.25 -12.33 -3.89
N SER A 270 -27.32 -11.27 -3.12
CA SER A 270 -27.62 -9.92 -3.60
C SER A 270 -26.52 -8.96 -3.16
N LEU A 271 -25.82 -8.37 -4.12
CA LEU A 271 -24.87 -7.28 -3.85
C LEU A 271 -25.59 -6.09 -3.25
N ILE A 272 -26.80 -5.77 -3.72
CA ILE A 272 -27.61 -4.69 -3.19
C ILE A 272 -27.85 -4.89 -1.69
N ASP A 273 -28.33 -6.08 -1.31
CA ASP A 273 -28.63 -6.38 0.08
C ASP A 273 -27.37 -6.37 0.95
N GLN A 274 -26.23 -6.84 0.43
CA GLN A 274 -24.98 -6.78 1.16
C GLN A 274 -24.58 -5.34 1.49
N TRP A 275 -24.52 -4.44 0.54
CA TRP A 275 -24.13 -3.06 0.79
C TRP A 275 -25.17 -2.31 1.61
N THR A 276 -26.45 -2.57 1.35
CA THR A 276 -27.58 -1.99 2.07
C THR A 276 -27.57 -2.37 3.54
N SER A 277 -27.33 -3.65 3.87
CA SER A 277 -27.30 -4.16 5.24
C SER A 277 -26.21 -3.55 6.09
N TYR A 278 -25.12 -3.10 5.45
CA TYR A 278 -24.05 -2.33 6.13
C TYR A 278 -24.39 -0.84 6.29
N GLY A 279 -25.50 -0.35 5.71
CA GLY A 279 -25.93 1.05 5.86
C GLY A 279 -25.31 2.02 4.85
N TRP A 280 -24.74 1.55 3.75
CA TRP A 280 -24.29 2.41 2.65
C TRP A 280 -25.46 3.02 1.87
N ASN A 281 -25.24 4.18 1.26
CA ASN A 281 -26.13 4.70 0.23
C ASN A 281 -25.87 3.93 -1.07
N VAL A 282 -26.85 3.16 -1.51
CA VAL A 282 -26.73 2.24 -2.66
C VAL A 282 -27.61 2.73 -3.81
N PHE A 283 -27.01 2.93 -4.97
CA PHE A 283 -27.68 3.32 -6.20
C PHE A 283 -27.47 2.21 -7.24
N THR A 284 -28.45 1.98 -8.10
CA THR A 284 -28.36 0.94 -9.13
C THR A 284 -28.50 1.55 -10.52
N LEU A 285 -27.68 1.08 -11.45
CA LEU A 285 -27.82 1.37 -12.88
C LEU A 285 -28.23 0.09 -13.60
N PRO A 286 -29.46 0.05 -14.19
CA PRO A 286 -29.90 -1.08 -15.00
C PRO A 286 -28.98 -1.38 -16.18
N ASP A 287 -28.36 -0.36 -16.77
CA ASP A 287 -27.36 -0.48 -17.82
C ASP A 287 -26.14 0.42 -17.51
N GLY A 288 -25.12 -0.18 -16.90
CA GLY A 288 -23.84 0.48 -16.59
C GLY A 288 -22.94 0.70 -17.83
N ASN A 289 -23.38 0.27 -19.01
CA ASN A 289 -22.74 0.58 -20.29
C ASN A 289 -23.44 1.72 -21.05
N ASP A 290 -24.52 2.29 -20.51
CA ASP A 290 -25.17 3.47 -21.04
C ASP A 290 -24.65 4.76 -20.39
N TYR A 291 -24.15 5.69 -21.20
CA TYR A 291 -23.52 6.92 -20.70
C TYR A 291 -24.48 7.82 -19.90
N ASP A 292 -25.75 7.91 -20.32
CA ASP A 292 -26.73 8.73 -19.59
C ASP A 292 -26.94 8.20 -18.18
N GLN A 293 -27.04 6.88 -18.02
CA GLN A 293 -27.20 6.26 -16.71
C GLN A 293 -25.95 6.40 -15.85
N VAL A 294 -24.77 6.20 -16.44
CA VAL A 294 -23.50 6.35 -15.70
C VAL A 294 -23.32 7.78 -15.21
N VAL A 295 -23.55 8.78 -16.07
CA VAL A 295 -23.42 10.20 -15.70
C VAL A 295 -24.52 10.60 -14.71
N ALA A 296 -25.74 10.09 -14.85
CA ALA A 296 -26.80 10.29 -13.88
C ALA A 296 -26.42 9.73 -12.49
N GLY A 297 -25.79 8.55 -12.45
CA GLY A 297 -25.28 7.97 -11.20
C GLY A 297 -24.21 8.86 -10.55
N LEU A 298 -23.24 9.34 -11.33
CA LEU A 298 -22.22 10.29 -10.87
C LEU A 298 -22.84 11.57 -10.33
N LYS A 299 -23.79 12.14 -11.06
CA LYS A 299 -24.50 13.38 -10.69
C LYS A 299 -25.30 13.20 -9.41
N THR A 300 -25.98 12.07 -9.24
CA THR A 300 -26.71 11.74 -8.01
C THR A 300 -25.77 11.75 -6.80
N MET A 301 -24.59 11.16 -6.93
CA MET A 301 -23.60 11.18 -5.85
C MET A 301 -23.02 12.60 -5.61
N GLU A 302 -22.90 13.45 -6.65
CA GLU A 302 -22.46 14.82 -6.49
C GLU A 302 -23.47 15.67 -5.72
N ASP A 303 -24.73 15.55 -6.09
CA ASP A 303 -25.84 16.34 -5.52
C ASP A 303 -26.28 15.83 -4.16
N TRP A 304 -25.81 14.67 -3.69
CA TRP A 304 -26.21 14.07 -2.43
C TRP A 304 -25.98 15.01 -1.25
N ASP A 305 -26.80 14.86 -0.23
CA ASP A 305 -26.73 15.66 0.99
C ASP A 305 -25.31 15.61 1.62
N PRO A 306 -24.59 16.72 1.72
CA PRO A 306 -23.25 16.76 2.28
C PRO A 306 -23.21 16.46 3.79
N THR A 307 -24.36 16.45 4.47
CA THR A 307 -24.47 16.11 5.89
C THR A 307 -24.65 14.61 6.11
N ASP A 308 -25.01 13.86 5.07
CA ASP A 308 -25.06 12.40 5.15
C ASP A 308 -23.65 11.83 5.15
N ARG A 309 -23.24 11.25 6.28
CA ARG A 309 -21.91 10.68 6.47
C ARG A 309 -21.76 9.23 6.03
N ARG A 310 -22.81 8.65 5.49
CA ARG A 310 -22.76 7.30 4.91
C ARG A 310 -22.06 7.33 3.55
N PRO A 311 -21.09 6.43 3.31
CA PRO A 311 -20.44 6.34 2.01
C PRO A 311 -21.42 5.87 0.92
N MET A 312 -21.01 6.02 -0.34
CA MET A 312 -21.88 5.84 -1.49
C MET A 312 -21.31 4.81 -2.45
N ILE A 313 -22.18 3.99 -3.02
CA ILE A 313 -21.84 3.05 -4.07
C ILE A 313 -22.90 3.06 -5.18
N VAL A 314 -22.43 3.06 -6.42
CA VAL A 314 -23.24 2.83 -7.61
C VAL A 314 -22.98 1.42 -8.14
N LEU A 315 -23.99 0.57 -8.15
CA LEU A 315 -23.95 -0.78 -8.67
C LEU A 315 -24.55 -0.78 -10.10
N GLY A 316 -23.71 -0.86 -11.11
CA GLY A 316 -24.15 -0.86 -12.49
C GLY A 316 -24.02 -2.25 -13.13
N LYS A 317 -25.10 -2.72 -13.75
CA LYS A 317 -25.05 -3.91 -14.58
C LYS A 317 -24.27 -3.60 -15.84
N THR A 318 -23.19 -4.35 -16.07
CA THR A 318 -22.31 -4.19 -17.22
C THR A 318 -22.22 -5.48 -18.02
N VAL A 319 -21.66 -5.41 -19.21
CA VAL A 319 -21.44 -6.57 -20.06
C VAL A 319 -19.96 -6.82 -20.19
N LYS A 320 -19.48 -7.98 -19.71
CA LYS A 320 -18.09 -8.38 -19.89
C LYS A 320 -17.77 -8.44 -21.39
N GLY A 321 -16.72 -7.74 -21.80
CA GLY A 321 -16.37 -7.60 -23.21
C GLY A 321 -17.34 -6.69 -23.97
N TYR A 322 -17.85 -5.64 -23.32
CA TYR A 322 -18.72 -4.63 -23.97
C TYR A 322 -18.09 -4.11 -25.27
N TRP A 323 -18.94 -3.94 -26.28
CA TRP A 323 -18.56 -3.33 -27.54
C TRP A 323 -19.65 -2.36 -28.02
N PRO A 324 -19.33 -1.14 -28.43
CA PRO A 324 -20.33 -0.08 -28.69
C PRO A 324 -21.41 -0.44 -29.68
N TYR A 325 -21.09 -1.22 -30.72
CA TYR A 325 -22.07 -1.68 -31.76
C TYR A 325 -22.80 -2.95 -31.37
N ALA A 326 -22.40 -3.62 -30.33
CA ALA A 326 -23.00 -4.86 -29.91
C ALA A 326 -23.50 -4.73 -28.47
N ARG A 327 -24.50 -3.88 -28.24
CA ARG A 327 -25.20 -3.87 -26.97
C ARG A 327 -25.53 -5.30 -26.57
N HIS A 328 -25.19 -5.68 -25.33
CA HIS A 328 -25.32 -7.05 -24.83
C HIS A 328 -24.27 -8.05 -25.35
N GLY A 329 -23.16 -7.58 -25.83
CA GLY A 329 -21.99 -8.42 -26.04
C GLY A 329 -22.03 -9.29 -27.29
N LYS A 330 -22.73 -8.87 -28.36
CA LYS A 330 -22.86 -9.66 -29.58
C LYS A 330 -22.49 -8.84 -30.81
N ILE A 331 -21.46 -9.28 -31.51
CA ILE A 331 -21.28 -8.94 -32.93
C ILE A 331 -21.86 -10.10 -33.72
N ALA A 332 -22.71 -9.80 -34.72
CA ALA A 332 -23.37 -10.83 -35.53
C ALA A 332 -22.38 -11.87 -36.07
N GLY A 333 -22.60 -13.14 -35.75
CA GLY A 333 -21.76 -14.24 -36.17
C GLY A 333 -20.52 -14.56 -35.36
N HIS A 334 -20.18 -13.74 -34.36
CA HIS A 334 -18.95 -13.89 -33.55
C HIS A 334 -19.28 -13.72 -32.07
N GLN A 335 -19.89 -14.71 -31.48
CA GLN A 335 -20.36 -14.61 -30.10
C GLN A 335 -19.32 -15.12 -29.18
N GLU A 336 -18.46 -14.75 -28.51
CA GLU A 336 -17.84 -15.50 -27.41
C GLU A 336 -16.33 -15.33 -27.19
N GLN A 337 -15.58 -14.63 -28.02
CA GLN A 337 -14.13 -14.59 -27.83
C GLN A 337 -13.62 -13.39 -26.96
N ILE A 338 -14.20 -12.21 -27.11
CA ILE A 338 -13.95 -11.07 -26.21
C ILE A 338 -15.11 -10.89 -25.24
N ILE A 339 -16.30 -11.13 -25.73
CA ILE A 339 -17.56 -10.85 -25.09
C ILE A 339 -17.93 -12.04 -24.21
N GLY A 340 -18.16 -11.82 -22.93
CA GLY A 340 -18.49 -12.88 -22.02
C GLY A 340 -17.25 -13.62 -21.50
N TYR A 341 -17.48 -14.85 -21.12
CA TYR A 341 -16.48 -15.79 -20.66
C TYR A 341 -16.03 -16.70 -21.82
N PRO A 342 -14.72 -17.04 -21.94
CA PRO A 342 -13.56 -16.61 -21.19
C PRO A 342 -12.79 -15.51 -21.94
N SER A 343 -12.68 -14.32 -21.40
CA SER A 343 -11.90 -13.21 -21.97
C SER A 343 -10.56 -12.95 -21.26
N HIS A 344 -10.08 -13.96 -20.55
CA HIS A 344 -8.79 -13.92 -19.89
C HIS A 344 -8.05 -15.27 -20.12
N PRO A 345 -6.83 -15.29 -20.64
CA PRO A 345 -6.09 -14.17 -21.26
C PRO A 345 -6.75 -13.68 -22.56
N TYR A 346 -6.17 -12.66 -23.21
CA TYR A 346 -6.63 -12.18 -24.52
C TYR A 346 -6.82 -13.38 -25.48
N ALA A 347 -8.04 -13.63 -25.87
CA ALA A 347 -8.41 -14.90 -26.49
C ALA A 347 -8.30 -14.88 -28.03
N MET A 348 -8.21 -13.67 -28.65
CA MET A 348 -8.13 -13.55 -30.10
C MET A 348 -6.71 -13.77 -30.59
N LYS A 349 -6.56 -14.58 -31.64
CA LYS A 349 -5.30 -14.63 -32.38
C LYS A 349 -5.08 -13.30 -33.10
N MET A 350 -3.81 -12.95 -33.30
CA MET A 350 -3.43 -11.74 -34.02
C MET A 350 -4.08 -11.72 -35.41
N ASN A 351 -4.75 -10.62 -35.73
CA ASN A 351 -5.43 -10.38 -36.98
C ASN A 351 -6.44 -11.48 -37.36
N SER A 352 -7.05 -12.14 -36.36
CA SER A 352 -8.08 -13.18 -36.58
C SER A 352 -9.38 -12.58 -37.16
N GLU A 353 -10.22 -13.43 -37.73
CA GLU A 353 -11.52 -13.02 -38.25
C GLU A 353 -12.36 -12.24 -37.21
N TYR A 354 -12.27 -12.65 -35.97
CA TYR A 354 -12.97 -11.96 -34.89
C TYR A 354 -12.43 -10.56 -34.61
N PHE A 355 -11.09 -10.41 -34.55
CA PHE A 355 -10.45 -9.09 -34.47
C PHE A 355 -10.84 -8.23 -35.68
N LEU A 356 -10.84 -8.80 -36.91
CA LEU A 356 -11.25 -8.11 -38.12
C LEU A 356 -12.69 -7.62 -38.07
N ALA A 357 -13.62 -8.40 -37.48
CA ALA A 357 -14.99 -7.98 -37.28
C ALA A 357 -15.13 -6.78 -36.37
N LEU A 358 -14.36 -6.73 -35.25
CA LEU A 358 -14.30 -5.58 -34.37
C LEU A 358 -13.70 -4.36 -35.10
N ALA A 359 -12.57 -4.53 -35.76
CA ALA A 359 -11.92 -3.50 -36.53
C ALA A 359 -12.83 -2.93 -37.63
N LYS A 360 -13.54 -3.80 -38.37
CA LYS A 360 -14.50 -3.41 -39.39
C LYS A 360 -15.61 -2.49 -38.88
N SER A 361 -16.13 -2.76 -37.68
CA SER A 361 -17.20 -1.94 -37.11
C SER A 361 -16.70 -0.51 -36.81
N PHE A 362 -15.43 -0.37 -36.38
CA PHE A 362 -14.80 0.92 -36.19
C PHE A 362 -14.48 1.64 -37.51
N GLU A 363 -13.95 0.89 -38.48
CA GLU A 363 -13.67 1.41 -39.83
C GLU A 363 -14.95 1.95 -40.50
N ASP A 364 -16.06 1.23 -40.38
CA ASP A 364 -17.34 1.66 -40.96
C ASP A 364 -17.90 2.89 -40.30
N GLN A 365 -17.76 3.00 -38.99
CA GLN A 365 -18.22 4.16 -38.22
C GLN A 365 -17.45 5.43 -38.60
N TYR A 366 -16.13 5.31 -38.66
CA TYR A 366 -15.27 6.50 -38.82
C TYR A 366 -14.70 6.66 -40.23
N GLY A 367 -14.96 5.74 -41.16
CA GLY A 367 -14.43 5.79 -42.51
C GLY A 367 -12.91 5.76 -42.56
N VAL A 368 -12.28 5.02 -41.66
CA VAL A 368 -10.84 4.72 -41.66
C VAL A 368 -10.60 3.31 -42.15
N GLU A 369 -9.36 2.95 -42.48
CA GLU A 369 -8.98 1.59 -42.86
C GLU A 369 -7.67 1.22 -42.17
N PHE A 370 -7.68 0.14 -41.36
CA PHE A 370 -6.48 -0.34 -40.68
C PHE A 370 -5.54 -1.05 -41.67
N ALA A 371 -4.24 -0.76 -41.54
CA ALA A 371 -3.21 -1.22 -42.44
C ALA A 371 -2.77 -2.66 -42.15
N GLY A 372 -2.73 -3.49 -43.17
CA GLY A 372 -2.13 -4.84 -43.16
C GLY A 372 -2.80 -5.86 -42.25
N ILE A 373 -3.89 -5.54 -41.59
CA ILE A 373 -4.55 -6.47 -40.62
C ILE A 373 -5.24 -7.65 -41.33
N ARG A 374 -5.51 -7.51 -42.63
CA ARG A 374 -6.15 -8.54 -43.47
C ARG A 374 -5.17 -9.55 -44.06
N ASP A 375 -3.85 -9.28 -43.89
CA ASP A 375 -2.79 -10.14 -44.43
C ASP A 375 -2.39 -11.29 -43.46
N GLY A 376 -3.14 -11.46 -42.41
CA GLY A 376 -2.90 -12.45 -41.34
C GLY A 376 -1.95 -12.01 -40.26
N ALA A 377 -1.46 -12.95 -39.44
CA ALA A 377 -0.60 -12.67 -38.30
C ALA A 377 0.80 -12.24 -38.74
N VAL A 378 1.32 -11.16 -38.14
CA VAL A 378 2.68 -10.68 -38.43
C VAL A 378 3.68 -11.29 -37.45
N THR A 379 4.61 -12.11 -37.97
CA THR A 379 5.62 -12.81 -37.18
C THR A 379 6.94 -12.06 -37.08
N ASN A 380 7.28 -11.24 -38.08
CA ASN A 380 8.49 -10.42 -38.08
C ASN A 380 8.36 -9.29 -37.05
N PRO A 381 9.27 -9.19 -36.07
CA PRO A 381 9.16 -8.19 -35.00
C PRO A 381 9.15 -6.74 -35.50
N ARG A 382 9.98 -6.41 -36.51
CA ARG A 382 10.05 -5.08 -37.09
C ARG A 382 8.72 -4.69 -37.77
N GLU A 383 8.19 -5.57 -38.61
CA GLU A 383 6.93 -5.34 -39.33
C GLU A 383 5.75 -5.24 -38.35
N ARG A 384 5.79 -6.05 -37.30
CA ARG A 384 4.79 -6.02 -36.25
C ARG A 384 4.74 -4.67 -35.51
N LEU A 385 5.90 -4.10 -35.18
CA LEU A 385 6.00 -2.77 -34.59
C LEU A 385 5.44 -1.69 -35.52
N ILE A 386 5.80 -1.75 -36.80
CA ILE A 386 5.32 -0.81 -37.83
C ILE A 386 3.81 -0.93 -37.98
N GLN A 387 3.27 -2.12 -38.20
CA GLN A 387 1.83 -2.35 -38.36
C GLN A 387 1.05 -1.84 -37.14
N PHE A 388 1.52 -2.18 -35.95
CA PHE A 388 0.82 -1.79 -34.73
C PHE A 388 0.81 -0.27 -34.55
N LYS A 389 1.98 0.41 -34.64
CA LYS A 389 2.04 1.88 -34.50
C LYS A 389 1.21 2.58 -35.59
N THR A 390 1.26 2.09 -36.84
CA THR A 390 0.43 2.62 -37.92
C THR A 390 -1.05 2.53 -37.57
N ASN A 391 -1.50 1.39 -37.02
CA ASN A 391 -2.91 1.20 -36.69
C ASN A 391 -3.34 2.02 -35.45
N ILE A 392 -2.44 2.23 -34.50
CA ILE A 392 -2.68 3.20 -33.41
C ILE A 392 -2.86 4.61 -33.99
N ASP A 393 -2.01 5.03 -34.95
CA ASP A 393 -2.12 6.36 -35.57
C ASP A 393 -3.41 6.50 -36.38
N ILE A 394 -3.84 5.45 -37.04
CA ILE A 394 -5.14 5.43 -37.75
C ILE A 394 -6.29 5.58 -36.76
N ALA A 395 -6.26 4.87 -35.63
CA ALA A 395 -7.27 5.03 -34.57
C ALA A 395 -7.28 6.47 -34.02
N MET A 396 -6.10 7.05 -33.75
CA MET A 396 -5.96 8.43 -33.26
C MET A 396 -6.33 9.49 -34.31
N SER A 397 -6.31 9.18 -35.61
CA SER A 397 -6.73 10.11 -36.67
C SER A 397 -8.22 10.46 -36.61
N VAL A 398 -9.04 9.67 -35.92
CA VAL A 398 -10.45 9.97 -35.67
C VAL A 398 -10.62 11.29 -34.91
N LEU A 399 -9.65 11.71 -34.12
CA LEU A 399 -9.64 13.03 -33.45
C LEU A 399 -9.71 14.21 -34.42
N GLU A 400 -9.31 14.03 -35.67
CA GLU A 400 -9.37 15.08 -36.72
C GLU A 400 -10.76 15.25 -37.31
N ARG A 401 -11.70 14.36 -36.96
CA ARG A 401 -13.06 14.33 -37.52
C ARG A 401 -14.02 15.12 -36.66
N ASN A 402 -14.90 15.84 -37.32
CA ASN A 402 -16.03 16.56 -36.71
C ASN A 402 -15.66 17.44 -35.50
N GLY A 403 -14.40 17.90 -35.41
CA GLY A 403 -13.92 18.69 -34.29
C GLY A 403 -13.78 17.90 -32.95
N LEU A 404 -13.74 16.56 -32.97
CA LEU A 404 -13.66 15.72 -31.77
C LEU A 404 -12.40 16.04 -30.95
N GLY A 405 -11.24 16.14 -31.59
CA GLY A 405 -9.97 16.45 -30.91
C GLY A 405 -9.97 17.84 -30.29
N ASP A 406 -10.55 18.84 -30.98
CA ASP A 406 -10.69 20.19 -30.43
C ASP A 406 -11.59 20.21 -29.22
N TRP A 407 -12.75 19.58 -29.30
CA TRP A 407 -13.69 19.45 -28.18
C TRP A 407 -13.04 18.76 -26.99
N LEU A 408 -12.34 17.65 -27.22
CA LEU A 408 -11.69 16.89 -26.14
C LEU A 408 -10.60 17.70 -25.45
N ALA A 409 -9.73 18.36 -26.23
CA ALA A 409 -8.67 19.20 -25.68
C ALA A 409 -9.25 20.37 -24.86
N GLU A 410 -10.27 21.05 -25.37
CA GLU A 410 -10.96 22.14 -24.65
C GLU A 410 -11.65 21.63 -23.38
N ARG A 411 -12.30 20.45 -23.44
CA ARG A 411 -12.93 19.81 -22.30
C ARG A 411 -11.93 19.49 -21.20
N LEU A 412 -10.76 18.91 -21.55
CA LEU A 412 -9.69 18.59 -20.60
C LEU A 412 -9.12 19.84 -19.92
N VAL A 413 -8.93 20.93 -20.68
CA VAL A 413 -8.49 22.20 -20.11
C VAL A 413 -9.55 22.77 -19.18
N ALA A 414 -10.82 22.79 -19.59
CA ALA A 414 -11.92 23.29 -18.76
C ALA A 414 -12.03 22.50 -17.43
N ILE A 415 -11.91 21.17 -17.47
CA ILE A 415 -11.88 20.36 -16.26
C ILE A 415 -10.66 20.70 -15.40
N GLY A 416 -9.47 20.83 -16.01
CA GLY A 416 -8.24 21.18 -15.32
C GLY A 416 -8.29 22.53 -14.59
N GLU A 417 -8.95 23.52 -15.17
CA GLU A 417 -9.13 24.85 -14.58
C GLU A 417 -10.06 24.85 -13.34
N THR A 418 -10.82 23.77 -13.12
CA THR A 418 -11.62 23.61 -11.90
C THR A 418 -10.80 23.19 -10.68
N VAL A 419 -9.56 22.70 -10.87
CA VAL A 419 -8.67 22.28 -9.78
C VAL A 419 -8.16 23.53 -9.07
N LYS A 420 -8.41 23.59 -7.76
CA LYS A 420 -7.97 24.73 -6.94
C LYS A 420 -6.48 24.60 -6.62
N ASP A 421 -5.76 25.71 -6.61
CA ASP A 421 -4.35 25.74 -6.21
C ASP A 421 -4.17 25.48 -4.71
N GLU A 422 -5.17 25.81 -3.89
CA GLU A 422 -5.18 25.57 -2.45
C GLU A 422 -6.58 25.22 -1.95
N VAL A 423 -6.62 24.37 -0.92
CA VAL A 423 -7.82 24.05 -0.15
C VAL A 423 -7.54 24.41 1.31
N LYS A 424 -8.49 25.05 1.98
CA LYS A 424 -8.37 25.38 3.41
C LYS A 424 -8.34 24.08 4.23
N LEU A 425 -7.26 23.88 4.96
CA LEU A 425 -7.03 22.70 5.81
C LEU A 425 -6.74 23.13 7.25
N HIS A 426 -6.92 22.21 8.19
CA HIS A 426 -6.48 22.36 9.58
C HIS A 426 -4.98 22.15 9.72
N PHE A 427 -4.38 21.33 8.85
CA PHE A 427 -2.96 21.02 8.85
C PHE A 427 -2.16 22.09 8.10
N ASP A 428 -0.95 22.38 8.58
CA ASP A 428 0.08 22.97 7.75
C ASP A 428 0.69 21.86 6.87
N VAL A 429 0.25 21.78 5.62
CA VAL A 429 0.75 20.78 4.67
C VAL A 429 2.00 21.25 3.91
N LYS A 430 2.43 22.50 4.11
CA LYS A 430 3.61 23.08 3.43
C LYS A 430 4.93 22.68 4.08
N HIS A 431 4.87 22.31 5.36
CA HIS A 431 6.04 21.85 6.12
C HIS A 431 5.80 20.44 6.63
N ASP A 432 6.83 19.62 6.55
CA ASP A 432 6.76 18.26 7.06
C ASP A 432 7.08 18.21 8.56
N PRO A 433 6.09 17.96 9.43
CA PRO A 433 6.32 17.95 10.86
C PRO A 433 7.14 16.74 11.35
N PHE A 434 7.31 15.71 10.54
CA PHE A 434 8.13 14.55 10.87
C PHE A 434 9.64 14.81 10.71
N LEU A 435 10.00 15.96 10.14
CA LEU A 435 11.38 16.45 10.08
C LEU A 435 11.78 17.32 11.29
N ASP A 436 10.88 17.56 12.24
CA ASP A 436 11.13 18.38 13.43
C ASP A 436 12.29 17.82 14.25
N ASP A 437 13.18 18.69 14.68
CA ASP A 437 14.39 18.33 15.43
C ASP A 437 14.07 17.65 16.79
N ARG A 438 12.92 17.90 17.38
CA ARG A 438 12.45 17.24 18.61
C ARG A 438 12.20 15.74 18.44
N LEU A 439 12.07 15.26 17.20
CA LEU A 439 11.91 13.83 16.86
C LEU A 439 13.26 13.13 16.64
N ARG A 440 14.38 13.88 16.66
CA ARG A 440 15.71 13.28 16.52
C ARG A 440 16.12 12.60 17.82
N VAL A 441 16.77 11.44 17.70
CA VAL A 441 17.25 10.67 18.86
C VAL A 441 18.10 11.53 19.80
N ALA A 442 19.00 12.36 19.27
CA ALA A 442 19.85 13.23 20.06
C ALA A 442 19.05 14.18 20.98
N ASN A 443 17.90 14.63 20.53
CA ASN A 443 17.08 15.64 21.20
C ASN A 443 15.92 15.08 22.04
N LEU A 444 15.77 13.76 22.10
CA LEU A 444 14.71 13.14 22.92
C LEU A 444 14.95 13.45 24.41
N PRO A 445 13.93 13.91 25.13
CA PRO A 445 14.04 14.18 26.56
C PRO A 445 14.22 12.87 27.34
N VAL A 446 15.23 12.85 28.21
CA VAL A 446 15.50 11.72 29.10
C VAL A 446 14.58 11.75 30.32
N GLU A 447 14.35 12.95 30.87
CA GLU A 447 13.45 13.13 32.00
C GLU A 447 11.97 13.18 31.56
N PRO A 448 11.05 12.73 32.41
CA PRO A 448 9.61 12.88 32.16
C PRO A 448 9.21 14.31 31.83
N GLN A 449 8.40 14.50 30.82
CA GLN A 449 7.95 15.80 30.38
C GLN A 449 6.49 16.03 30.77
N LYS A 450 6.17 17.29 31.17
CA LYS A 450 4.82 17.82 31.20
C LYS A 450 4.69 18.84 30.09
N VAL A 451 3.88 18.52 29.10
CA VAL A 451 3.69 19.38 27.91
C VAL A 451 2.27 19.92 27.87
N THR A 452 2.12 21.18 27.53
CA THR A 452 0.80 21.78 27.28
C THR A 452 0.45 21.56 25.82
N VAL A 453 -0.67 20.87 25.59
CA VAL A 453 -1.23 20.68 24.25
C VAL A 453 -2.45 21.57 24.06
N LYS A 454 -2.53 22.20 22.90
CA LYS A 454 -3.65 23.10 22.53
C LYS A 454 -4.45 22.50 21.38
N ASN A 455 -5.75 22.37 21.56
CA ASN A 455 -6.66 22.02 20.47
C ASN A 455 -6.78 23.23 19.52
N ARG A 456 -6.26 23.10 18.29
CA ARG A 456 -6.22 24.22 17.35
C ARG A 456 -7.58 24.65 16.81
N ILE A 457 -8.63 23.83 16.99
CA ILE A 457 -10.00 24.14 16.57
C ILE A 457 -10.75 24.84 17.70
N SER A 458 -10.79 24.23 18.90
CA SER A 458 -11.57 24.76 20.03
C SER A 458 -10.80 25.77 20.90
N GLY A 459 -9.48 25.80 20.77
CA GLY A 459 -8.61 26.60 21.66
C GLY A 459 -8.39 25.99 23.04
N PHE A 460 -9.03 24.86 23.38
CA PHE A 460 -8.88 24.19 24.67
C PHE A 460 -7.43 23.73 24.89
N GLN A 461 -6.96 23.86 26.12
CA GLN A 461 -5.60 23.45 26.51
C GLN A 461 -5.66 22.44 27.64
N LYS A 462 -4.72 21.51 27.63
CA LYS A 462 -4.51 20.57 28.75
C LYS A 462 -3.04 20.21 28.90
N GLU A 463 -2.65 19.78 30.08
CA GLU A 463 -1.34 19.21 30.33
C GLU A 463 -1.36 17.69 30.07
N VAL A 464 -0.28 17.20 29.45
CA VAL A 464 -0.06 15.77 29.20
C VAL A 464 1.33 15.38 29.68
N GLY A 465 1.38 14.30 30.48
CA GLY A 465 2.64 13.69 30.89
C GLY A 465 3.15 12.72 29.82
N ILE A 466 4.44 12.79 29.50
CA ILE A 466 5.11 11.89 28.53
C ILE A 466 6.42 11.42 29.15
N THR A 467 6.64 10.09 29.18
CA THR A 467 7.81 9.45 29.79
C THR A 467 8.45 8.49 28.78
N LEU A 468 9.41 9.02 28.01
CA LEU A 468 10.09 8.20 26.99
C LEU A 468 11.10 7.22 27.61
N PHE A 469 11.73 7.59 28.73
CA PHE A 469 12.72 6.77 29.42
C PHE A 469 12.34 6.65 30.91
N ARG A 470 12.62 5.51 31.50
CA ARG A 470 12.37 5.18 32.91
C ARG A 470 13.67 4.91 33.64
N LYS A 471 13.61 5.04 34.97
CA LYS A 471 14.75 4.76 35.82
C LYS A 471 15.01 3.27 35.93
N PRO A 472 16.28 2.85 36.10
CA PRO A 472 16.62 1.46 36.36
C PRO A 472 15.82 0.87 37.53
N GLY A 473 15.31 -0.36 37.35
CA GLY A 473 14.53 -1.08 38.36
C GLY A 473 13.05 -0.72 38.42
N GLU A 474 12.57 0.34 37.76
CA GLU A 474 11.14 0.53 37.54
C GLU A 474 10.58 -0.61 36.68
N VAL A 475 9.37 -1.04 36.97
CA VAL A 475 8.78 -2.19 36.27
C VAL A 475 7.85 -1.73 35.16
N ALA A 476 8.16 -2.10 33.91
CA ALA A 476 7.36 -1.77 32.75
C ALA A 476 7.58 -2.73 31.57
N GLY A 477 6.52 -3.12 30.90
CA GLY A 477 6.58 -3.84 29.62
C GLY A 477 6.93 -2.90 28.45
N THR A 478 7.60 -3.44 27.44
CA THR A 478 7.98 -2.65 26.26
C THR A 478 6.76 -2.08 25.53
N ARG A 479 5.60 -2.77 25.53
CA ARG A 479 4.34 -2.25 24.95
C ARG A 479 3.87 -0.92 25.59
N ARG A 480 4.20 -0.64 26.85
CA ARG A 480 3.85 0.63 27.50
C ARG A 480 4.58 1.82 26.88
N GLY A 481 5.78 1.59 26.33
CA GLY A 481 6.52 2.59 25.59
C GLY A 481 5.82 3.05 24.31
N ILE A 482 4.95 2.23 23.74
CA ILE A 482 4.19 2.56 22.53
C ILE A 482 3.28 3.77 22.74
N SER A 483 2.53 3.82 23.85
CA SER A 483 1.72 5.01 24.16
C SER A 483 2.57 6.28 24.25
N GLU A 484 3.76 6.18 24.83
CA GLU A 484 4.61 7.33 25.05
C GLU A 484 5.24 7.87 23.76
N ILE A 485 5.69 6.97 22.85
CA ILE A 485 6.17 7.41 21.54
C ILE A 485 5.06 8.03 20.70
N ILE A 486 3.82 7.49 20.75
CA ILE A 486 2.68 8.04 20.02
C ILE A 486 2.29 9.41 20.59
N LYS A 487 2.30 9.59 21.93
CA LYS A 487 2.07 10.89 22.56
C LYS A 487 3.09 11.93 22.10
N TRP A 488 4.39 11.56 22.12
CA TRP A 488 5.46 12.46 21.72
C TRP A 488 5.36 12.82 20.23
N MET A 489 5.10 11.84 19.37
CA MET A 489 4.84 12.08 17.94
C MET A 489 3.67 13.04 17.75
N ASN A 490 2.54 12.79 18.39
CA ASN A 490 1.35 13.65 18.25
C ASN A 490 1.53 15.04 18.86
N TYR A 491 2.32 15.17 19.93
CA TYR A 491 2.68 16.46 20.49
C TYR A 491 3.53 17.29 19.51
N VAL A 492 4.56 16.68 18.96
CA VAL A 492 5.51 17.37 18.07
C VAL A 492 4.88 17.67 16.71
N THR A 493 4.10 16.75 16.16
CA THR A 493 3.51 16.86 14.82
C THR A 493 2.11 17.50 14.81
N ASP A 494 1.64 17.97 15.96
CA ASP A 494 0.28 18.51 16.12
C ASP A 494 -0.82 17.55 15.61
N SER A 495 -0.82 16.32 16.18
CA SER A 495 -1.83 15.29 15.91
C SER A 495 -1.82 14.74 14.46
N ARG A 496 -0.63 14.45 13.92
CA ARG A 496 -0.46 13.86 12.59
C ARG A 496 -0.03 12.38 12.59
N PHE A 497 0.00 11.75 13.74
CA PHE A 497 0.27 10.32 13.87
C PHE A 497 -1.02 9.57 14.21
N ILE A 498 -1.56 8.86 13.22
CA ILE A 498 -2.89 8.23 13.30
C ILE A 498 -2.73 6.76 13.70
N THR A 499 -3.63 6.26 14.54
CA THR A 499 -3.58 4.87 15.01
C THR A 499 -4.88 4.12 14.76
N LEU A 500 -4.74 2.88 14.32
CA LEU A 500 -5.80 1.89 14.18
C LEU A 500 -5.38 0.63 14.94
N ALA A 501 -6.30 -0.01 15.63
CA ALA A 501 -6.04 -1.27 16.31
C ALA A 501 -7.23 -2.20 16.10
N ALA A 502 -6.98 -3.48 15.90
CA ALA A 502 -7.99 -4.49 15.61
C ALA A 502 -8.86 -4.81 16.85
N ASP A 503 -9.59 -3.82 17.37
CA ASP A 503 -10.33 -3.86 18.65
C ASP A 503 -9.46 -4.14 19.87
N LEU A 504 -8.17 -3.76 19.81
CA LEU A 504 -7.14 -4.10 20.79
C LEU A 504 -6.43 -2.89 21.38
N SER A 505 -6.99 -1.67 21.24
CA SER A 505 -6.31 -0.40 21.56
C SER A 505 -5.72 -0.37 22.96
N GLU A 506 -6.45 -0.89 23.97
CA GLU A 506 -5.98 -1.00 25.35
C GLU A 506 -4.88 -2.05 25.48
N SER A 507 -5.15 -3.25 24.96
CA SER A 507 -4.25 -4.41 25.10
C SER A 507 -2.86 -4.18 24.48
N ILE A 508 -2.78 -3.49 23.33
CA ILE A 508 -1.53 -3.18 22.66
C ILE A 508 -0.98 -1.78 23.00
N ASN A 509 -1.59 -1.13 23.98
CA ASN A 509 -1.18 0.17 24.54
C ASN A 509 -1.12 1.33 23.51
N VAL A 510 -2.00 1.38 22.54
CA VAL A 510 -2.21 2.56 21.68
C VAL A 510 -3.31 3.49 22.20
N GLU A 511 -4.11 3.01 23.17
CA GLU A 511 -5.27 3.72 23.76
C GLU A 511 -4.93 5.15 24.17
N HIS A 512 -3.87 5.31 24.94
CA HIS A 512 -3.47 6.59 25.55
C HIS A 512 -2.49 7.40 24.69
N GLY A 513 -2.15 6.91 23.49
CA GLY A 513 -1.22 7.60 22.59
C GLY A 513 -1.84 8.82 21.89
N SER A 514 -3.14 8.82 21.67
CA SER A 514 -3.84 9.96 21.07
C SER A 514 -4.02 11.10 22.10
N LEU A 515 -3.62 12.32 21.73
CA LEU A 515 -3.78 13.49 22.57
C LEU A 515 -5.27 13.89 22.74
N TRP A 516 -6.08 13.63 21.73
CA TRP A 516 -7.49 14.05 21.70
C TRP A 516 -8.48 12.88 21.66
N GLY A 517 -7.99 11.64 21.72
CA GLY A 517 -8.83 10.44 21.75
C GLY A 517 -9.29 9.97 20.36
N HIS A 518 -10.51 9.43 20.33
CA HIS A 518 -11.08 8.91 19.08
C HIS A 518 -11.36 10.00 18.06
N TYR A 519 -11.05 9.69 16.81
CA TYR A 519 -11.43 10.51 15.67
C TYR A 519 -12.96 10.43 15.43
N ASP A 520 -13.54 11.59 15.24
CA ASP A 520 -14.89 11.77 14.73
C ASP A 520 -14.92 13.07 13.91
N PRO A 521 -15.35 13.03 12.64
CA PRO A 521 -15.24 14.20 11.75
C PRO A 521 -16.07 15.39 12.22
N GLU A 522 -17.14 15.19 12.99
CA GLU A 522 -18.05 16.25 13.45
C GLU A 522 -17.72 16.72 14.88
N THR A 523 -17.50 15.78 15.78
CA THR A 523 -17.37 16.08 17.21
C THR A 523 -15.94 16.13 17.71
N ASN A 524 -15.01 15.40 17.04
CA ASN A 524 -13.60 15.33 17.44
C ASN A 524 -12.64 15.15 16.25
N PRO A 525 -12.55 16.12 15.34
CA PRO A 525 -11.74 16.02 14.12
C PRO A 525 -10.23 15.97 14.38
N LEU A 526 -9.76 16.33 15.58
CA LEU A 526 -8.34 16.21 15.99
C LEU A 526 -8.01 14.90 16.70
N GLY A 527 -8.97 14.02 16.90
CA GLY A 527 -8.73 12.66 17.36
C GLY A 527 -7.78 11.92 16.39
N THR A 528 -6.81 11.20 16.93
CA THR A 528 -5.85 10.44 16.10
C THR A 528 -6.01 8.93 16.24
N ARG A 529 -6.97 8.48 17.05
CA ARG A 529 -7.33 7.08 17.19
C ARG A 529 -8.58 6.79 16.40
N ILE A 530 -8.44 6.01 15.32
CA ILE A 530 -9.59 5.57 14.54
C ILE A 530 -10.25 4.40 15.24
N LYS A 531 -11.58 4.43 15.36
CA LYS A 531 -12.35 3.29 15.84
C LYS A 531 -12.31 2.21 14.77
N ALA A 532 -11.57 1.15 15.03
CA ALA A 532 -11.35 0.05 14.12
C ALA A 532 -11.91 -1.25 14.68
N SER A 533 -12.45 -2.08 13.80
CA SER A 533 -12.93 -3.42 14.13
C SER A 533 -11.80 -4.46 14.03
N ILE A 534 -12.10 -5.74 14.32
CA ILE A 534 -11.18 -6.87 14.13
C ILE A 534 -11.04 -7.12 12.63
N GLN A 535 -10.15 -6.35 12.00
CA GLN A 535 -10.01 -6.25 10.54
C GLN A 535 -8.57 -5.84 10.21
N GLU A 536 -7.61 -6.69 10.50
CA GLU A 536 -6.18 -6.38 10.39
C GLU A 536 -5.81 -5.85 9.00
N ALA A 537 -6.27 -6.53 7.96
CA ALA A 537 -5.96 -6.15 6.58
C ALA A 537 -6.65 -4.84 6.17
N GLY A 538 -7.92 -4.65 6.54
CA GLY A 538 -8.67 -3.41 6.28
C GLY A 538 -8.09 -2.23 7.06
N ASN A 539 -7.67 -2.44 8.30
CA ASN A 539 -7.00 -1.43 9.11
C ASN A 539 -5.67 -1.00 8.48
N ALA A 540 -4.85 -1.96 8.03
CA ALA A 540 -3.61 -1.67 7.31
C ALA A 540 -3.88 -0.95 5.99
N SER A 541 -4.90 -1.37 5.22
CA SER A 541 -5.30 -0.73 3.97
C SER A 541 -5.80 0.70 4.21
N THR A 542 -6.59 0.93 5.25
CA THR A 542 -7.02 2.28 5.67
C THR A 542 -5.81 3.15 6.03
N ALA A 543 -4.86 2.61 6.80
CA ALA A 543 -3.62 3.32 7.13
C ALA A 543 -2.84 3.71 5.85
N ILE A 544 -2.75 2.81 4.87
CA ILE A 544 -2.13 3.08 3.57
C ILE A 544 -2.84 4.23 2.86
N GLY A 545 -4.17 4.22 2.83
CA GLY A 545 -4.97 5.30 2.26
C GLY A 545 -4.64 6.65 2.89
N LEU A 546 -4.49 6.70 4.21
CA LEU A 546 -4.10 7.89 4.97
C LEU A 546 -2.70 8.39 4.62
N VAL A 547 -1.70 7.51 4.60
CA VAL A 547 -0.30 7.90 4.40
C VAL A 547 0.07 8.19 2.94
N SER A 548 -0.75 7.77 1.98
CA SER A 548 -0.49 7.91 0.55
C SER A 548 -0.95 9.25 -0.06
N GLN A 549 -1.03 10.32 0.74
CA GLN A 549 -1.53 11.62 0.28
C GLN A 549 -0.43 12.56 -0.22
N SER A 550 0.81 12.34 0.17
CA SER A 550 1.95 13.15 -0.27
C SER A 550 2.36 12.74 -1.69
N ALA A 551 1.48 12.98 -2.65
CA ALA A 551 1.70 12.62 -4.06
C ALA A 551 1.94 13.86 -4.95
N SER A 552 2.43 14.96 -4.38
CA SER A 552 2.80 16.12 -5.16
C SER A 552 4.21 16.00 -5.74
N VAL A 553 4.49 16.74 -6.80
CA VAL A 553 5.83 16.82 -7.41
C VAL A 553 6.87 17.36 -6.42
N ASP A 554 6.43 18.07 -5.41
CA ASP A 554 7.25 18.62 -4.34
C ASP A 554 6.69 18.16 -2.98
N PRO A 555 7.20 17.04 -2.43
CA PRO A 555 6.71 16.48 -1.18
C PRO A 555 6.95 17.40 0.04
N GLU A 556 7.87 18.35 -0.05
CA GLU A 556 8.04 19.36 0.99
C GLU A 556 6.88 20.34 1.05
N LYS A 557 6.12 20.48 -0.06
CA LYS A 557 4.96 21.37 -0.14
C LYS A 557 3.62 20.72 0.17
N PHE A 558 3.58 19.40 0.31
CA PHE A 558 2.37 18.70 0.73
C PHE A 558 2.72 17.51 1.62
N ALA A 559 2.83 17.78 2.91
CA ALA A 559 3.05 16.77 3.92
C ALA A 559 1.72 16.30 4.53
N GLY A 560 1.49 14.98 4.48
CA GLY A 560 0.31 14.32 5.04
C GLY A 560 0.51 13.86 6.49
N VAL A 561 0.05 12.67 6.78
CA VAL A 561 0.10 12.00 8.09
C VAL A 561 0.92 10.72 8.01
N TRP A 562 1.37 10.23 9.14
CA TRP A 562 1.84 8.87 9.33
C TRP A 562 0.77 8.06 10.05
N ALA A 563 0.75 6.75 9.83
CA ALA A 563 -0.28 5.90 10.43
C ALA A 563 0.30 4.58 10.95
N LEU A 564 -0.32 4.07 12.01
CA LEU A 564 0.00 2.80 12.64
C LEU A 564 -1.23 1.89 12.62
N SER A 565 -1.06 0.67 12.12
CA SER A 565 -2.01 -0.42 12.27
C SER A 565 -1.44 -1.46 13.24
N GLY A 566 -2.17 -1.81 14.28
CA GLY A 566 -1.71 -2.68 15.34
C GLY A 566 -2.64 -3.86 15.62
N THR A 567 -2.03 -5.00 15.94
CA THR A 567 -2.68 -6.22 16.41
C THR A 567 -1.71 -7.06 17.25
N TYR A 568 -2.06 -8.27 17.61
CA TYR A 568 -1.13 -9.22 18.21
C TYR A 568 -0.13 -9.77 17.18
N GLY A 569 1.06 -10.15 17.64
CA GLY A 569 2.13 -10.66 16.78
C GLY A 569 1.69 -11.81 15.89
N ALA A 570 0.87 -12.72 16.40
CA ALA A 570 0.32 -13.86 15.66
C ALA A 570 -0.55 -13.44 14.44
N PHE A 571 -1.15 -12.25 14.47
CA PHE A 571 -2.09 -11.81 13.43
C PHE A 571 -1.50 -10.73 12.50
N THR A 572 -0.31 -10.24 12.77
CA THR A 572 0.37 -9.28 11.86
C THR A 572 0.55 -9.81 10.43
N PRO A 573 0.68 -11.13 10.17
CA PRO A 573 0.74 -11.64 8.79
C PRO A 573 -0.51 -11.33 7.95
N LEU A 574 -1.67 -11.10 8.56
CA LEU A 574 -2.88 -10.66 7.85
C LEU A 574 -2.71 -9.28 7.20
N MET A 575 -1.78 -8.47 7.68
CA MET A 575 -1.43 -7.17 7.11
C MET A 575 -0.35 -7.25 6.01
N TYR A 576 0.23 -8.43 5.76
CA TYR A 576 1.35 -8.59 4.83
C TYR A 576 1.00 -8.13 3.41
N THR A 577 -0.14 -8.57 2.87
CA THR A 577 -0.51 -8.23 1.49
C THR A 577 -0.73 -6.73 1.28
N PRO A 578 -1.51 -6.00 2.09
CA PRO A 578 -1.60 -4.55 1.97
C PRO A 578 -0.24 -3.85 2.17
N ALA A 579 0.54 -4.25 3.16
CA ALA A 579 1.86 -3.67 3.40
C ALA A 579 2.82 -3.89 2.21
N ARG A 580 2.77 -5.07 1.56
CA ARG A 580 3.55 -5.36 0.36
C ARG A 580 3.15 -4.44 -0.79
N VAL A 581 1.86 -4.29 -1.04
CA VAL A 581 1.35 -3.36 -2.08
C VAL A 581 1.80 -1.93 -1.79
N TRP A 582 1.73 -1.51 -0.53
CA TRP A 582 2.22 -0.21 -0.10
C TRP A 582 3.73 -0.03 -0.35
N SER A 583 4.54 -1.02 -0.02
CA SER A 583 5.98 -0.99 -0.27
C SER A 583 6.30 -0.81 -1.76
N GLN A 584 5.57 -1.50 -2.64
CA GLN A 584 5.68 -1.33 -4.09
C GLN A 584 5.27 0.09 -4.53
N GLN A 585 4.13 0.57 -4.05
CA GLN A 585 3.65 1.92 -4.35
C GLN A 585 4.65 3.00 -3.88
N ASN A 586 5.20 2.84 -2.69
CA ASN A 586 6.18 3.77 -2.13
C ASN A 586 7.51 3.74 -2.92
N GLN A 587 7.96 2.54 -3.35
CA GLN A 587 9.18 2.39 -4.15
C GLN A 587 9.10 3.15 -5.47
N ASP A 588 7.97 3.06 -6.17
CA ASP A 588 7.79 3.64 -7.49
C ASP A 588 7.41 5.12 -7.44
N SER A 589 7.02 5.60 -6.26
CA SER A 589 6.70 7.01 -6.06
C SER A 589 7.95 7.88 -6.23
N LYS A 590 7.80 8.96 -7.00
CA LYS A 590 8.80 10.03 -7.10
C LYS A 590 8.76 10.96 -5.89
N PHE A 591 7.81 10.75 -4.99
CA PHE A 591 7.50 11.63 -3.87
C PHE A 591 7.72 10.89 -2.57
N ARG A 592 8.14 11.62 -1.56
CA ARG A 592 8.13 11.08 -0.21
C ARG A 592 6.69 11.03 0.29
N MET A 593 6.19 9.83 0.48
CA MET A 593 4.89 9.59 1.11
C MET A 593 5.03 9.51 2.64
N GLY A 594 3.92 9.35 3.35
CA GLY A 594 3.93 9.03 4.77
C GLY A 594 4.51 7.64 5.05
N VAL A 595 4.56 7.25 6.31
CA VAL A 595 5.09 5.95 6.74
C VAL A 595 3.99 5.11 7.36
N LEU A 596 3.89 3.86 6.90
CA LEU A 596 3.05 2.84 7.50
C LEU A 596 3.80 2.19 8.67
N HIS A 597 3.18 2.15 9.85
CA HIS A 597 3.69 1.40 10.97
C HIS A 597 2.84 0.16 11.19
N ILE A 598 3.50 -0.98 11.41
CA ILE A 598 2.87 -2.24 11.79
C ILE A 598 3.29 -2.58 13.21
N LEU A 599 2.34 -2.66 14.12
CA LEU A 599 2.60 -2.97 15.51
C LEU A 599 2.16 -4.38 15.85
N ALA A 600 3.11 -5.23 16.24
CA ALA A 600 2.88 -6.46 16.98
C ALA A 600 2.82 -6.09 18.47
N GLY A 601 1.64 -5.84 18.97
CA GLY A 601 1.41 -5.28 20.32
C GLY A 601 1.84 -6.19 21.44
N HIS A 602 1.93 -7.50 21.21
CA HIS A 602 2.76 -8.46 21.90
C HIS A 602 3.12 -9.62 20.96
N SER A 603 4.38 -9.96 20.98
CA SER A 603 4.99 -11.05 20.22
C SER A 603 5.84 -11.91 21.15
N GLY A 604 6.29 -13.08 20.68
CA GLY A 604 7.09 -14.00 21.44
C GLY A 604 6.28 -15.05 22.21
N PRO A 605 6.94 -16.00 22.87
CA PRO A 605 6.29 -17.10 23.60
C PRO A 605 5.52 -16.60 24.82
N GLU A 606 5.96 -15.55 25.48
CA GLU A 606 5.33 -14.93 26.63
C GLU A 606 3.92 -14.41 26.38
N THR A 607 3.47 -14.40 25.13
CA THR A 607 2.14 -13.94 24.75
C THR A 607 1.14 -15.09 24.55
N ALA A 608 1.58 -16.32 24.67
CA ALA A 608 0.78 -17.51 24.41
C ALA A 608 -0.21 -17.87 25.53
N ALA A 609 -0.47 -16.99 26.51
CA ALA A 609 -1.48 -17.21 27.56
C ALA A 609 -2.87 -17.52 26.99
N ASP A 610 -3.23 -16.92 25.86
CA ASP A 610 -4.49 -17.15 25.16
C ASP A 610 -4.47 -18.45 24.31
N GLY A 611 -3.41 -19.22 24.38
CA GLY A 611 -3.24 -20.48 23.67
C GLY A 611 -2.34 -20.42 22.45
N ARG A 612 -2.12 -21.57 21.85
CA ARG A 612 -1.19 -21.80 20.74
C ARG A 612 -1.43 -20.91 19.54
N THR A 613 -2.66 -20.59 19.24
CA THR A 613 -3.03 -19.73 18.08
C THR A 613 -2.56 -18.29 18.22
N HIS A 614 -2.21 -17.84 19.43
CA HIS A 614 -1.69 -16.50 19.71
C HIS A 614 -0.16 -16.46 19.79
N PHE A 615 0.51 -17.54 19.45
CA PHE A 615 1.95 -17.69 19.50
C PHE A 615 2.63 -16.98 18.32
N GLY A 616 3.00 -15.72 18.51
CA GLY A 616 3.46 -14.79 17.47
C GLY A 616 4.97 -14.76 17.22
N ILE A 617 5.66 -15.90 17.28
CA ILE A 617 7.12 -15.98 17.14
C ILE A 617 7.67 -15.69 15.76
N PHE A 618 6.82 -15.67 14.74
CA PHE A 618 7.18 -15.45 13.35
C PHE A 618 6.94 -14.01 12.86
N ALA A 619 6.51 -13.11 13.74
CA ALA A 619 6.17 -11.73 13.36
C ALA A 619 7.35 -10.99 12.66
N THR A 620 8.56 -11.13 13.19
CA THR A 620 9.78 -10.59 12.58
C THR A 620 9.99 -11.09 11.15
N GLN A 621 9.73 -12.36 10.89
CA GLN A 621 10.04 -13.03 9.62
C GLN A 621 9.25 -12.43 8.46
N VAL A 622 7.99 -12.11 8.67
CA VAL A 622 7.09 -11.54 7.65
C VAL A 622 7.70 -10.25 7.07
N TRP A 623 8.27 -9.41 7.91
CA TRP A 623 8.81 -8.12 7.51
C TRP A 623 10.22 -8.19 6.90
N LYS A 624 10.90 -9.32 7.05
CA LYS A 624 12.18 -9.61 6.37
C LYS A 624 12.01 -10.08 4.91
N LEU A 625 10.77 -10.34 4.47
CA LEU A 625 10.46 -10.74 3.09
C LEU A 625 10.43 -9.57 2.08
N PHE A 626 10.58 -8.34 2.56
CA PHE A 626 10.61 -7.15 1.71
C PHE A 626 12.00 -6.91 1.12
N PRO A 627 12.12 -6.24 -0.03
CA PRO A 627 13.41 -5.80 -0.55
C PRO A 627 14.15 -4.97 0.48
N ARG A 628 15.46 -5.16 0.53
CA ARG A 628 16.31 -4.51 1.53
C ARG A 628 16.24 -2.98 1.43
N GLY A 629 16.01 -2.33 2.57
CA GLY A 629 15.92 -0.87 2.69
C GLY A 629 14.50 -0.32 2.58
N GLN A 630 13.49 -1.13 2.29
CA GLN A 630 12.09 -0.67 2.24
C GLN A 630 11.38 -0.74 3.59
N THR A 631 11.88 -1.58 4.49
CA THR A 631 11.37 -1.74 5.85
C THR A 631 12.47 -1.53 6.87
N ILE A 632 12.10 -1.04 8.06
CA ILE A 632 12.91 -1.10 9.28
C ILE A 632 12.11 -1.89 10.30
N HIS A 633 12.70 -2.99 10.77
CA HIS A 633 12.09 -3.84 11.77
C HIS A 633 12.74 -3.62 13.14
N LEU A 634 11.91 -3.49 14.19
CA LEU A 634 12.32 -3.20 15.56
C LEU A 634 11.74 -4.27 16.49
N ASN A 635 12.60 -4.94 17.27
CA ASN A 635 12.19 -5.88 18.29
C ASN A 635 12.83 -5.49 19.64
N PHE A 636 12.02 -4.95 20.54
CA PHE A 636 12.48 -4.37 21.78
C PHE A 636 12.46 -5.36 22.93
N TRP A 637 13.48 -5.34 23.78
CA TRP A 637 13.53 -6.16 24.99
C TRP A 637 13.39 -5.35 26.29
N ASP A 638 13.81 -4.07 26.30
CA ASP A 638 13.78 -3.18 27.44
C ASP A 638 12.93 -1.95 27.14
N TYR A 639 12.24 -1.41 28.14
CA TYR A 639 11.41 -0.21 27.98
C TYR A 639 12.17 0.96 27.34
N ASN A 640 13.42 1.18 27.78
CA ASN A 640 14.24 2.31 27.31
C ASN A 640 14.73 2.14 25.87
N ASP A 641 14.66 0.94 25.31
CA ASP A 641 14.97 0.71 23.90
C ASP A 641 13.88 1.24 22.98
N VAL A 642 12.61 1.28 23.44
CA VAL A 642 11.45 1.60 22.60
C VAL A 642 11.60 2.99 21.98
N ALA A 643 11.81 4.02 22.81
CA ALA A 643 11.94 5.40 22.30
C ALA A 643 13.20 5.56 21.43
N ALA A 644 14.35 5.09 21.90
CA ALA A 644 15.60 5.27 21.17
C ALA A 644 15.61 4.58 19.80
N GLY A 645 15.19 3.31 19.74
CA GLY A 645 15.14 2.55 18.49
C GLY A 645 14.05 3.07 17.55
N TYR A 646 12.86 3.38 18.06
CA TYR A 646 11.76 3.89 17.26
C TYR A 646 12.12 5.22 16.59
N PHE A 647 12.60 6.20 17.35
CA PHE A 647 12.92 7.52 16.80
C PHE A 647 14.14 7.50 15.87
N ALA A 648 15.06 6.54 16.02
CA ALA A 648 16.10 6.30 15.03
C ALA A 648 15.53 5.81 13.69
N ALA A 649 14.60 4.87 13.74
CA ALA A 649 13.89 4.40 12.54
C ALA A 649 13.04 5.51 11.90
N ALA A 650 12.30 6.26 12.71
CA ALA A 650 11.49 7.39 12.26
C ALA A 650 12.33 8.50 11.61
N GLU A 651 13.48 8.84 12.20
CA GLU A 651 14.42 9.81 11.63
C GLU A 651 14.95 9.40 10.26
N ILE A 652 15.24 8.10 10.07
CA ILE A 652 15.65 7.55 8.77
C ILE A 652 14.47 7.61 7.79
N ALA A 653 13.30 7.10 8.18
CA ALA A 653 12.13 7.07 7.30
C ALA A 653 11.67 8.48 6.88
N ALA A 654 11.84 9.48 7.75
CA ALA A 654 11.54 10.87 7.41
C ALA A 654 12.47 11.46 6.33
N ARG A 655 13.65 10.88 6.10
CA ARG A 655 14.65 11.37 5.15
C ARG A 655 14.92 10.46 3.97
N ASP A 656 14.74 9.14 4.16
CA ASP A 656 14.94 8.14 3.11
C ASP A 656 13.58 7.73 2.52
N PRO A 657 13.21 8.19 1.33
CA PRO A 657 11.92 7.90 0.72
C PRO A 657 11.73 6.41 0.39
N LYS A 658 12.80 5.60 0.41
CA LYS A 658 12.68 4.16 0.21
C LYS A 658 12.03 3.45 1.40
N VAL A 659 12.20 3.99 2.61
CA VAL A 659 11.64 3.41 3.83
C VAL A 659 10.18 3.79 3.95
N GLY A 660 9.29 2.91 3.52
CA GLY A 660 7.85 3.11 3.59
C GLY A 660 7.19 2.43 4.80
N ILE A 661 7.89 1.53 5.50
CA ILE A 661 7.33 0.72 6.58
C ILE A 661 8.29 0.67 7.77
N ILE A 662 7.74 0.88 8.97
CA ILE A 662 8.38 0.56 10.25
C ILE A 662 7.54 -0.52 10.93
N SER A 663 8.11 -1.71 11.14
CA SER A 663 7.44 -2.77 11.91
C SER A 663 8.03 -2.84 13.32
N ILE A 664 7.17 -3.01 14.30
CA ILE A 664 7.50 -2.89 15.72
C ILE A 664 6.99 -4.12 16.47
N GLU A 665 7.87 -4.80 17.16
CA GLU A 665 7.53 -5.87 18.09
C GLU A 665 7.80 -5.45 19.53
N VAL A 666 6.81 -5.66 20.40
CA VAL A 666 6.88 -5.41 21.84
C VAL A 666 6.32 -6.58 22.60
N ALA A 667 6.63 -6.68 23.89
CA ALA A 667 6.19 -7.75 24.76
C ALA A 667 5.14 -7.28 25.77
N ARG A 668 4.28 -8.22 26.19
CA ARG A 668 3.20 -7.99 27.13
C ARG A 668 3.69 -7.91 28.60
N PRO A 669 4.59 -8.80 29.05
CA PRO A 669 4.99 -8.82 30.44
C PRO A 669 5.74 -7.56 30.88
N ASP A 670 5.57 -7.19 32.13
CA ASP A 670 6.30 -6.11 32.77
C ASP A 670 7.61 -6.65 33.34
N PHE A 671 8.74 -6.08 32.92
CA PHE A 671 10.08 -6.40 33.41
C PHE A 671 10.72 -5.21 34.09
N PRO A 672 11.66 -5.42 35.05
CA PRO A 672 12.49 -4.34 35.57
C PRO A 672 13.31 -3.68 34.44
N VAL A 673 13.25 -2.37 34.33
CA VAL A 673 14.07 -1.58 33.40
C VAL A 673 15.54 -1.81 33.72
N ALA A 674 16.31 -2.12 32.69
CA ALA A 674 17.72 -2.47 32.82
C ALA A 674 18.58 -1.29 33.27
N ASP A 675 19.56 -1.59 34.14
CA ASP A 675 20.56 -0.63 34.58
C ASP A 675 21.71 -0.55 33.56
N ARG A 676 21.65 0.43 32.68
CA ARG A 676 22.64 0.63 31.61
C ARG A 676 24.06 0.91 32.15
N ALA A 677 24.19 1.40 33.37
CA ALA A 677 25.52 1.64 33.96
C ALA A 677 26.30 0.32 34.18
N LYS A 678 25.61 -0.83 34.15
CA LYS A 678 26.20 -2.17 34.26
C LYS A 678 26.57 -2.79 32.91
N PHE A 679 26.25 -2.14 31.79
CA PHE A 679 26.52 -2.65 30.46
C PHE A 679 27.85 -2.12 29.91
N ALA A 680 28.38 -2.81 28.93
CA ALA A 680 29.55 -2.35 28.20
C ALA A 680 29.25 -1.09 27.39
N ASP A 681 28.08 -1.04 26.76
CA ASP A 681 27.51 0.18 26.16
C ASP A 681 26.56 0.84 27.17
N THR A 682 27.07 1.87 27.87
CA THR A 682 26.33 2.60 28.91
C THR A 682 25.34 3.62 28.38
N ASP A 683 25.31 3.85 27.05
CA ASP A 683 24.42 4.83 26.40
C ASP A 683 22.95 4.44 26.58
N LEU A 684 22.17 5.32 27.24
CA LEU A 684 20.72 5.11 27.39
C LEU A 684 20.00 4.95 26.03
N LYS A 685 20.55 5.58 25.01
CA LYS A 685 20.00 5.58 23.63
C LYS A 685 20.70 4.58 22.71
N ALA A 686 21.42 3.60 23.25
CA ALA A 686 22.18 2.59 22.48
C ALA A 686 21.32 1.83 21.45
N ALA A 687 20.03 1.59 21.73
CA ALA A 687 19.09 0.93 20.81
C ALA A 687 18.94 1.65 19.44
N ALA A 688 19.23 2.95 19.40
CA ALA A 688 19.26 3.72 18.14
C ALA A 688 20.31 3.23 17.14
N LYS A 689 21.33 2.52 17.62
CA LYS A 689 22.38 1.92 16.78
C LYS A 689 21.99 0.55 16.21
N GLY A 690 20.83 0.03 16.59
CA GLY A 690 20.33 -1.27 16.17
C GLY A 690 20.82 -2.43 17.02
N PHE A 691 22.13 -2.68 17.06
CA PHE A 691 22.77 -3.65 17.97
C PHE A 691 23.70 -2.88 18.93
N TYR A 692 23.78 -3.36 20.17
CA TYR A 692 24.70 -2.80 21.16
C TYR A 692 25.19 -3.86 22.15
N VAL A 693 26.35 -3.60 22.81
CA VAL A 693 27.02 -4.58 23.68
C VAL A 693 26.51 -4.45 25.11
N ILE A 694 25.87 -5.51 25.61
CA ILE A 694 25.48 -5.65 27.02
C ILE A 694 26.73 -5.99 27.87
N ARG A 695 27.51 -7.01 27.44
CA ARG A 695 28.71 -7.45 28.12
C ARG A 695 29.80 -7.73 27.09
N ASP A 696 30.98 -7.15 27.29
CA ASP A 696 32.16 -7.46 26.47
C ASP A 696 32.98 -8.59 27.09
N PHE A 697 33.97 -9.10 26.35
CA PHE A 697 34.92 -10.08 26.87
C PHE A 697 35.74 -9.52 28.04
N ALA A 698 35.87 -10.28 29.09
CA ALA A 698 36.81 -9.96 30.17
C ALA A 698 38.25 -10.04 29.62
N PRO A 699 39.08 -8.99 29.80
CA PRO A 699 40.44 -8.95 29.30
C PRO A 699 41.30 -10.08 29.90
N GLY A 700 42.17 -10.68 29.08
CA GLY A 700 43.13 -11.66 29.54
C GLY A 700 42.56 -13.04 29.85
N GLN A 701 41.28 -13.27 29.65
CA GLN A 701 40.62 -14.56 29.82
C GLN A 701 40.32 -15.20 28.44
N PRO A 702 40.28 -16.55 28.33
CA PRO A 702 39.81 -17.22 27.14
C PRO A 702 38.43 -16.75 26.72
N GLN A 703 38.26 -16.42 25.45
CA GLN A 703 36.94 -16.06 24.90
C GLN A 703 36.17 -17.33 24.56
N HIS A 704 34.83 -17.31 24.82
CA HIS A 704 33.97 -18.46 24.60
C HIS A 704 32.90 -18.23 23.52
N GLY A 705 33.03 -17.13 22.73
CA GLY A 705 32.16 -16.82 21.60
C GLY A 705 31.17 -15.68 21.88
N TYR A 706 30.31 -15.43 20.92
CA TYR A 706 29.36 -14.32 20.91
C TYR A 706 27.94 -14.84 21.15
N ILE A 707 27.18 -14.12 21.93
CA ILE A 707 25.76 -14.37 22.15
C ILE A 707 24.97 -13.17 21.63
N VAL A 708 24.17 -13.35 20.60
CA VAL A 708 23.23 -12.33 20.12
C VAL A 708 21.84 -12.65 20.68
N SER A 709 21.28 -11.71 21.43
CA SER A 709 19.97 -11.88 22.07
C SER A 709 18.94 -10.93 21.49
N GLN A 710 17.73 -11.44 21.26
CA GLN A 710 16.60 -10.66 20.74
C GLN A 710 15.30 -11.05 21.46
N GLY A 711 14.45 -10.02 21.66
CA GLY A 711 13.16 -10.16 22.34
C GLY A 711 13.25 -10.05 23.85
N SER A 712 12.10 -9.86 24.51
CA SER A 712 12.04 -9.44 25.91
C SER A 712 12.47 -10.53 26.88
N SER A 713 11.74 -11.64 26.98
CA SER A 713 12.05 -12.69 27.97
C SER A 713 13.41 -13.33 27.76
N SER A 714 13.80 -13.58 26.51
CA SER A 714 15.13 -14.12 26.18
C SER A 714 16.26 -13.22 26.72
N THR A 715 16.17 -11.92 26.45
CA THR A 715 17.26 -10.98 26.86
C THR A 715 17.21 -10.67 28.35
N VAL A 716 16.03 -10.50 28.94
CA VAL A 716 15.89 -10.28 30.39
C VAL A 716 16.46 -11.48 31.17
N ASN A 717 16.12 -12.71 30.77
CA ASN A 717 16.63 -13.92 31.44
C ASN A 717 18.15 -14.07 31.24
N LEU A 718 18.66 -13.79 30.02
CA LEU A 718 20.09 -13.81 29.75
C LEU A 718 20.85 -12.78 30.61
N VAL A 719 20.37 -11.55 30.70
CA VAL A 719 21.00 -10.50 31.53
C VAL A 719 21.02 -10.92 33.01
N SER A 720 19.95 -11.55 33.48
CA SER A 720 19.86 -11.99 34.89
C SER A 720 20.88 -13.06 35.28
N ILE A 721 21.38 -13.86 34.33
CA ILE A 721 22.36 -14.92 34.57
C ILE A 721 23.82 -14.51 34.31
N LEU A 722 24.09 -13.29 33.89
CA LEU A 722 25.47 -12.82 33.64
C LEU A 722 26.42 -13.05 34.82
N PRO A 723 26.04 -12.75 36.09
CA PRO A 723 26.91 -13.07 37.24
C PRO A 723 27.20 -14.55 37.41
N ARG A 724 26.24 -15.39 37.07
CA ARG A 724 26.41 -16.86 37.15
C ARG A 724 27.35 -17.39 36.06
N LEU A 725 27.28 -16.84 34.84
CA LEU A 725 28.22 -17.15 33.77
C LEU A 725 29.66 -16.76 34.17
N GLU A 726 29.84 -15.62 34.81
CA GLU A 726 31.13 -15.17 35.31
C GLU A 726 31.69 -16.11 36.40
N GLN A 727 30.85 -16.51 37.35
CA GLN A 727 31.25 -17.47 38.39
C GLN A 727 31.64 -18.84 37.81
N ALA A 728 31.00 -19.21 36.67
CA ALA A 728 31.32 -20.45 35.94
C ALA A 728 32.55 -20.31 35.02
N GLY A 729 33.23 -19.14 35.00
CA GLY A 729 34.39 -18.89 34.15
C GLY A 729 34.02 -18.80 32.66
N ILE A 730 32.76 -18.56 32.32
CA ILE A 730 32.27 -18.45 30.93
C ILE A 730 32.38 -17.00 30.47
N ASN A 731 33.35 -16.72 29.58
CA ASN A 731 33.68 -15.43 29.04
C ASN A 731 33.08 -15.26 27.62
N VAL A 732 31.83 -14.87 27.53
CA VAL A 732 31.11 -14.60 26.26
C VAL A 732 30.83 -13.12 26.12
N LYS A 733 30.85 -12.63 24.88
CA LYS A 733 30.36 -11.30 24.53
C LYS A 733 28.85 -11.36 24.29
N VAL A 734 28.07 -10.53 24.95
CA VAL A 734 26.61 -10.51 24.86
C VAL A 734 26.15 -9.23 24.20
N ILE A 735 25.32 -9.38 23.17
CA ILE A 735 24.87 -8.31 22.30
C ILE A 735 23.35 -8.33 22.25
N ALA A 736 22.73 -7.18 22.49
CA ALA A 736 21.30 -6.98 22.25
C ALA A 736 21.06 -6.61 20.78
N ALA A 737 20.12 -7.29 20.13
CA ALA A 737 19.76 -7.08 18.75
C ALA A 737 18.34 -6.50 18.65
N ILE A 738 18.25 -5.19 18.39
CA ILE A 738 17.00 -4.46 18.29
C ILE A 738 16.54 -4.36 16.83
N SER A 739 17.47 -4.02 15.92
CA SER A 739 17.19 -3.83 14.50
C SER A 739 18.46 -4.06 13.68
N GLU A 740 18.37 -5.00 12.76
CA GLU A 740 19.43 -5.23 11.76
C GLU A 740 19.55 -4.04 10.82
N GLU A 741 18.43 -3.46 10.40
CA GLU A 741 18.41 -2.35 9.46
C GLU A 741 19.05 -1.08 10.01
N LEU A 742 18.90 -0.83 11.32
CA LEU A 742 19.59 0.25 12.00
C LEU A 742 21.08 -0.05 12.17
N PHE A 743 21.42 -1.30 12.50
CA PHE A 743 22.81 -1.72 12.67
C PHE A 743 23.59 -1.66 11.35
N ASP A 744 23.01 -2.09 10.25
CA ASP A 744 23.65 -2.06 8.93
C ASP A 744 24.00 -0.64 8.46
N ARG A 745 23.28 0.37 8.94
CA ARG A 745 23.53 1.78 8.64
C ARG A 745 24.64 2.40 9.50
N GLN A 746 25.12 1.69 10.51
CA GLN A 746 26.21 2.18 11.35
C GLN A 746 27.55 2.14 10.60
N PRO A 747 28.49 2.99 10.97
CA PRO A 747 29.86 2.93 10.45
C PRO A 747 30.46 1.53 10.63
N GLU A 748 31.26 1.09 9.68
CA GLU A 748 31.89 -0.24 9.70
C GLU A 748 32.72 -0.46 10.97
N SER A 749 33.42 0.58 11.45
CA SER A 749 34.18 0.51 12.69
C SER A 749 33.30 0.18 13.91
N TYR A 750 32.07 0.73 13.97
CA TYR A 750 31.11 0.39 15.03
C TYR A 750 30.61 -1.05 14.86
N ARG A 751 30.19 -1.41 13.66
CA ARG A 751 29.70 -2.77 13.38
C ARG A 751 30.75 -3.83 13.75
N ASN A 752 32.00 -3.60 13.36
CA ASN A 752 33.10 -4.51 13.69
C ASN A 752 33.44 -4.52 15.19
N SER A 753 33.24 -3.42 15.91
CA SER A 753 33.42 -3.39 17.37
C SER A 753 32.34 -4.20 18.11
N VAL A 754 31.13 -4.24 17.59
CA VAL A 754 30.00 -5.00 18.18
C VAL A 754 30.05 -6.47 17.73
N LEU A 755 30.05 -6.72 16.42
CA LEU A 755 29.97 -8.03 15.82
C LEU A 755 30.91 -8.10 14.60
N PRO A 756 32.18 -8.43 14.79
CA PRO A 756 33.13 -8.49 13.69
C PRO A 756 32.80 -9.66 12.74
N PRO A 757 33.21 -9.59 11.45
CA PRO A 757 32.83 -10.59 10.44
C PRO A 757 33.13 -12.05 10.82
N GLU A 758 34.23 -12.28 11.52
CA GLU A 758 34.64 -13.60 11.97
C GLU A 758 33.75 -14.16 13.10
N SER A 759 32.99 -13.30 13.79
CA SER A 759 32.10 -13.74 14.86
C SER A 759 31.02 -14.70 14.39
N ARG A 760 30.61 -14.67 13.12
CA ARG A 760 29.63 -15.59 12.53
C ARG A 760 30.00 -17.07 12.67
N TYR A 761 31.28 -17.38 12.82
CA TYR A 761 31.77 -18.73 13.01
C TYR A 761 31.74 -19.16 14.48
N ASP A 762 31.46 -18.26 15.40
CA ASP A 762 31.50 -18.48 16.84
C ASP A 762 30.36 -17.74 17.55
N LEU A 763 29.16 -17.74 16.96
CA LEU A 763 28.01 -16.98 17.41
C LEU A 763 26.83 -17.91 17.73
N MET A 764 26.21 -17.71 18.89
CA MET A 764 24.96 -18.35 19.31
C MET A 764 23.85 -17.31 19.38
N VAL A 765 22.65 -17.64 18.93
CA VAL A 765 21.45 -16.79 19.01
C VAL A 765 20.56 -17.26 20.17
N VAL A 766 20.03 -16.30 20.93
CA VAL A 766 18.99 -16.53 21.96
C VAL A 766 17.83 -15.58 21.63
N SER A 767 16.70 -16.11 21.17
CA SER A 767 15.62 -15.28 20.62
C SER A 767 14.23 -15.78 20.96
N THR A 768 13.32 -14.86 21.23
CA THR A 768 11.87 -15.15 21.33
C THR A 768 11.22 -15.42 19.97
N GLY A 769 11.92 -15.19 18.86
CA GLY A 769 11.47 -15.51 17.52
C GLY A 769 11.77 -16.95 17.10
N THR A 770 11.48 -17.29 15.86
CA THR A 770 11.81 -18.58 15.26
C THR A 770 13.26 -18.64 14.80
N ARG A 771 13.83 -19.84 14.73
CA ARG A 771 15.20 -20.07 14.24
C ARG A 771 15.43 -19.51 12.83
N ARG A 772 14.43 -19.62 11.96
CA ARG A 772 14.51 -19.20 10.55
C ARG A 772 14.44 -17.70 10.33
N VAL A 773 14.14 -16.92 11.37
CA VAL A 773 14.04 -15.46 11.27
C VAL A 773 15.40 -14.80 11.19
N TRP A 774 16.42 -15.43 11.79
CA TRP A 774 17.74 -14.85 11.80
C TRP A 774 18.38 -14.90 10.41
N PRO A 775 19.02 -13.84 9.98
CA PRO A 775 19.82 -13.87 8.78
C PRO A 775 20.90 -14.93 8.93
N LEU A 776 20.97 -15.85 8.01
CA LEU A 776 22.00 -16.91 7.99
C LEU A 776 23.44 -16.38 8.03
N ARG A 777 23.60 -15.07 7.73
CA ARG A 777 24.90 -14.41 7.81
C ARG A 777 25.44 -14.26 9.22
N ASP A 778 24.58 -14.31 10.23
CA ASP A 778 24.93 -14.00 11.63
C ASP A 778 25.21 -15.27 12.45
N ALA A 779 24.77 -16.44 11.98
CA ALA A 779 25.11 -17.73 12.60
C ALA A 779 25.61 -18.73 11.55
N GLY A 780 26.75 -19.35 11.81
CA GLY A 780 27.28 -20.38 10.93
C GLY A 780 26.63 -21.76 11.21
N PRO A 781 26.73 -22.72 10.26
CA PRO A 781 26.13 -24.05 10.43
C PRO A 781 26.56 -24.80 11.71
N LEU A 782 27.79 -24.60 12.19
CA LEU A 782 28.33 -25.23 13.39
C LEU A 782 27.86 -24.57 14.70
N THR A 783 27.35 -23.36 14.63
CA THR A 783 26.88 -22.60 15.79
C THR A 783 25.36 -22.54 15.89
N ASP A 784 24.65 -22.66 14.77
CA ASP A 784 23.19 -22.68 14.73
C ASP A 784 22.58 -23.78 15.62
N ALA A 785 23.24 -24.94 15.70
CA ALA A 785 22.80 -26.05 16.54
C ALA A 785 22.77 -25.74 18.05
N TYR A 786 23.46 -24.68 18.49
CA TYR A 786 23.45 -24.24 19.89
C TYR A 786 22.46 -23.12 20.14
N SER A 787 21.86 -22.54 19.11
CA SER A 787 20.92 -21.42 19.25
C SER A 787 19.65 -21.87 19.96
N LEU A 788 19.15 -21.00 20.85
CA LEU A 788 17.89 -21.16 21.57
C LEU A 788 16.85 -20.21 20.98
N THR A 789 15.82 -20.78 20.39
CA THR A 789 14.72 -20.05 19.78
C THR A 789 13.40 -20.66 20.20
N SER A 790 12.30 -19.93 20.06
CA SER A 790 11.00 -20.39 20.55
C SER A 790 10.47 -21.64 19.83
N ASP A 791 11.03 -22.00 18.69
CA ASP A 791 10.66 -23.17 17.89
C ASP A 791 11.76 -24.25 17.87
N TRP A 792 12.64 -24.27 18.86
CA TRP A 792 13.80 -25.15 18.84
C TRP A 792 13.43 -26.65 18.77
N ASP A 793 12.27 -27.05 19.34
CA ASP A 793 11.70 -28.38 19.25
C ASP A 793 10.96 -28.65 17.93
N ASN A 794 10.98 -27.74 16.99
CA ASN A 794 10.28 -27.80 15.71
C ASN A 794 8.75 -28.00 15.83
N GLN A 795 8.14 -27.46 16.89
CA GLN A 795 6.71 -27.54 17.13
C GLN A 795 6.14 -26.23 17.68
N TRP A 796 4.84 -26.10 17.56
CA TRP A 796 4.09 -25.03 18.23
C TRP A 796 3.98 -25.33 19.71
N LEU A 797 4.38 -24.39 20.56
CA LEU A 797 4.25 -24.51 22.02
C LEU A 797 2.79 -24.57 22.48
N THR A 798 2.55 -25.05 23.68
CA THR A 798 1.24 -25.00 24.34
C THR A 798 0.93 -23.57 24.80
N GLY A 799 -0.35 -23.27 25.09
CA GLY A 799 -0.70 -22.04 25.80
C GLY A 799 -0.61 -22.25 27.31
N GLY A 800 -0.37 -21.17 28.05
CA GLY A 800 -0.27 -21.24 29.49
C GLY A 800 0.22 -19.96 30.12
N LEU A 801 0.53 -20.04 31.43
CA LEU A 801 1.16 -18.93 32.12
C LEU A 801 2.53 -18.61 31.50
N GLU A 802 2.93 -17.36 31.49
CA GLU A 802 4.19 -16.91 30.92
C GLU A 802 5.41 -17.74 31.35
N PRO A 803 5.64 -18.02 32.66
CA PRO A 803 6.80 -18.82 33.08
C PRO A 803 6.81 -20.24 32.49
N ASP A 804 5.64 -20.84 32.35
CA ASP A 804 5.50 -22.22 31.84
C ASP A 804 5.84 -22.25 30.35
N VAL A 805 5.31 -21.30 29.56
CA VAL A 805 5.56 -21.20 28.11
C VAL A 805 7.02 -20.84 27.84
N ILE A 806 7.62 -19.97 28.64
CA ILE A 806 9.03 -19.58 28.52
C ILE A 806 9.93 -20.81 28.85
N ALA A 807 9.56 -21.63 29.83
CA ALA A 807 10.29 -22.87 30.14
C ALA A 807 10.14 -23.91 29.02
N GLU A 808 8.94 -24.07 28.46
CA GLU A 808 8.71 -24.94 27.29
C GLU A 808 9.51 -24.48 26.07
N ALA A 809 9.68 -23.14 25.88
CA ALA A 809 10.51 -22.57 24.84
C ALA A 809 12.03 -22.68 25.12
N HIS A 810 12.45 -23.23 26.25
CA HIS A 810 13.86 -23.27 26.70
C HIS A 810 14.51 -21.87 26.77
N LEU A 811 13.72 -20.84 27.06
CA LEU A 811 14.15 -19.45 27.23
C LEU A 811 14.12 -18.99 28.69
N ASP A 812 13.90 -19.90 29.62
CA ASP A 812 14.08 -19.66 31.03
C ASP A 812 15.57 -19.57 31.41
N LYS A 813 15.86 -19.06 32.60
CA LYS A 813 17.23 -18.81 33.08
C LYS A 813 18.11 -20.06 33.11
N GLU A 814 17.54 -21.21 33.50
CA GLU A 814 18.30 -22.48 33.59
C GLU A 814 18.63 -23.03 32.22
N SER A 815 17.65 -23.03 31.32
CA SER A 815 17.83 -23.47 29.93
C SER A 815 18.84 -22.60 29.18
N ILE A 816 18.76 -21.27 29.33
CA ILE A 816 19.71 -20.34 28.68
C ILE A 816 21.13 -20.56 29.26
N PHE A 817 21.25 -20.67 30.61
CA PHE A 817 22.55 -20.96 31.23
C PHE A 817 23.17 -22.25 30.72
N ALA A 818 22.41 -23.35 30.73
CA ALA A 818 22.87 -24.66 30.26
C ALA A 818 23.22 -24.65 28.77
N GLY A 819 22.44 -23.95 27.96
CA GLY A 819 22.70 -23.75 26.53
C GLY A 819 24.03 -23.02 26.27
N ILE A 820 24.25 -21.90 26.93
CA ILE A 820 25.49 -21.12 26.82
C ILE A 820 26.68 -21.92 27.33
N GLN A 821 26.52 -22.69 28.42
CA GLN A 821 27.56 -23.56 28.94
C GLN A 821 27.97 -24.64 27.92
N ARG A 822 26.99 -25.32 27.30
CA ARG A 822 27.27 -26.28 26.22
C ARG A 822 27.99 -25.61 25.05
N PHE A 823 27.52 -24.43 24.61
CA PHE A 823 28.12 -23.64 23.54
C PHE A 823 29.58 -23.29 23.87
N ALA A 824 29.87 -22.78 25.07
CA ALA A 824 31.20 -22.40 25.50
C ALA A 824 32.14 -23.61 25.59
N HIS A 825 31.71 -24.71 26.19
CA HIS A 825 32.52 -25.93 26.34
C HIS A 825 32.83 -26.61 25.01
N ALA A 826 31.91 -26.59 24.04
CA ALA A 826 32.11 -27.15 22.70
C ALA A 826 32.99 -26.29 21.79
N ARG A 827 33.37 -25.08 22.20
CA ARG A 827 34.10 -24.15 21.35
C ARG A 827 35.42 -24.70 20.77
N PRO A 828 36.31 -25.36 21.53
CA PRO A 828 37.54 -25.92 20.97
C PRO A 828 37.30 -26.89 19.83
N GLU A 829 36.26 -27.73 19.94
CA GLU A 829 35.89 -28.69 18.91
C GLU A 829 35.33 -27.99 17.68
N ARG A 830 34.39 -27.01 17.86
CA ARG A 830 33.84 -26.20 16.77
C ARG A 830 34.95 -25.50 15.98
N ILE A 831 35.87 -24.85 16.64
CA ILE A 831 36.99 -24.15 15.97
C ILE A 831 37.87 -25.16 15.21
N SER A 832 38.11 -26.34 15.76
CA SER A 832 38.85 -27.39 15.08
C SER A 832 38.15 -27.88 13.81
N GLN A 833 36.84 -28.12 13.88
CA GLN A 833 36.02 -28.54 12.74
C GLN A 833 35.99 -27.46 11.65
N GLN A 834 35.87 -26.17 12.02
CA GLN A 834 35.93 -25.08 11.07
C GLN A 834 37.26 -24.99 10.33
N ARG A 835 38.34 -25.14 11.07
CA ARG A 835 39.69 -25.15 10.47
C ARG A 835 39.88 -26.29 9.48
N SER A 836 39.36 -27.51 9.80
CA SER A 836 39.47 -28.64 8.87
C SER A 836 38.65 -28.41 7.60
N GLN A 837 37.41 -27.82 7.73
CA GLN A 837 36.57 -27.52 6.57
C GLN A 837 37.11 -26.40 5.67
N LEU A 838 37.98 -25.53 6.17
CA LEU A 838 38.62 -24.47 5.38
C LEU A 838 39.91 -24.94 4.72
N HIS A 839 40.47 -26.10 5.11
CA HIS A 839 41.70 -26.67 4.58
C HIS A 839 41.47 -27.82 3.58
N ASP A 840 40.27 -28.39 3.53
CA ASP A 840 39.77 -29.30 2.52
C ASP A 840 39.07 -28.58 1.38
#